data_dbe9db3d04f0097c817059bc299251a3
#
_entry.id   dbe9db3d04f0097c817059bc299251a3
#
_cell.length_a   1.000
_cell.length_b   1.000
_cell.length_c   1.000
_cell.angle_alpha   90.00
_cell.angle_beta   90.00
_cell.angle_gamma   90.00
#
_symmetry.space_group_name_H-M   'P 1'
#
loop_
_entity.id
_entity.type
_entity.pdbx_description
1 polymer ?
#
loop_
_entity_poly.entity_id
_entity_poly.type
_entity_poly.pdbx_seq_one_letter_code
_entity_poly.pdbx_strand_id
1 'polypeptide(L)'
;MALTIISLIKQVPLPSEMRMGDDGLMDRTKAKSIINIDCRFGLEAGLQLKKKYPDARMIVCSMGPPSFETALRTALSMGYDEAYLLSDRKLGGSDTYATGLAISTMLKHLGFSKDSKEPFIIFAGRQTSDGDTAHVPSQVAENLGIPQATFVERIEADDNGNIVAKRIIEGGYQQLQLPMPCAISLTPTGVPPRKPTLVDAIKARNASITVFGIDDIGLGTEKIGLSGSPTIVAKVMNIVSERPPVVMSEGQTEKELVDGLIANLGKEVSVAAKKVETEKKVSEIPDFPFADPRGAAKGILTWAEVTNGKVARSSLELLTPARKLADQLGNDTKISTVLIGKDVEPLAQTLFEHGADEVIVVRDDRLEEYLVLPFSDIIAQLIKDRNPEIVLFAATTAGRELAPRIGVKTGSGVTADCTGLEIGEYVNKKEKIIIKPILHSRRPTYGESKLATILGFVYPQISTARAGTFEIPVKEEGRKGILSEFTPKYREEDFRVNILKTVRGEGGLQNLFDADVIVSGGRGATGDGLALIQQLADALKEKGVKAEWACSRVVVDEGISEYARQIGQTGKTVRPKLYIAVGISGAIQHIAGIKESGKIIAIDHNPKASVFHHSDFGIVGEYSDIVPELIDRVKNGFVFGMEIAKS
;
A
#
# COMPACT_ATOMS: atom_id res chain seq x y z
N MET A 1 -22.20 -28.93 -9.19
CA MET A 1 -22.17 -28.20 -7.92
C MET A 1 -22.49 -26.73 -8.25
N ALA A 2 -23.55 -26.18 -7.68
CA ALA A 2 -23.95 -24.81 -7.96
C ALA A 2 -22.95 -23.86 -7.26
N LEU A 3 -22.01 -23.30 -8.02
CA LEU A 3 -21.06 -22.31 -7.53
C LEU A 3 -21.65 -20.90 -7.62
N THR A 4 -21.49 -20.08 -6.58
CA THR A 4 -21.77 -18.65 -6.67
C THR A 4 -20.48 -17.83 -6.74
N ILE A 5 -20.37 -16.99 -7.75
CA ILE A 5 -19.25 -16.07 -7.94
C ILE A 5 -19.71 -14.65 -7.61
N ILE A 6 -19.12 -14.05 -6.58
CA ILE A 6 -19.49 -12.74 -6.08
C ILE A 6 -18.35 -11.76 -6.38
N SER A 7 -18.66 -10.61 -6.97
CA SER A 7 -17.66 -9.54 -7.15
C SER A 7 -18.04 -8.29 -6.39
N LEU A 8 -17.11 -7.81 -5.57
CA LEU A 8 -17.22 -6.53 -4.86
C LEU A 8 -16.59 -5.43 -5.70
N ILE A 9 -17.36 -4.40 -6.03
CA ILE A 9 -16.88 -3.28 -6.83
C ILE A 9 -17.12 -1.95 -6.12
N LYS A 10 -16.30 -0.96 -6.48
CA LYS A 10 -16.47 0.43 -6.03
C LYS A 10 -16.48 1.36 -7.22
N GLN A 11 -17.41 2.31 -7.22
CA GLN A 11 -17.39 3.45 -8.12
C GLN A 11 -16.49 4.53 -7.51
N VAL A 12 -15.58 5.06 -8.29
CA VAL A 12 -14.62 6.09 -7.86
C VAL A 12 -14.62 7.26 -8.85
N PRO A 13 -14.32 8.47 -8.41
CA PRO A 13 -14.14 9.59 -9.33
C PRO A 13 -12.90 9.36 -10.20
N LEU A 14 -12.95 9.85 -11.43
CA LEU A 14 -11.82 9.78 -12.35
C LEU A 14 -10.65 10.63 -11.78
N PRO A 15 -9.47 10.05 -11.53
CA PRO A 15 -8.37 10.74 -10.85
C PRO A 15 -7.96 12.07 -11.51
N SER A 16 -7.99 12.15 -12.84
CA SER A 16 -7.64 13.36 -13.59
C SER A 16 -8.65 14.52 -13.45
N GLU A 17 -9.87 14.25 -12.98
CA GLU A 17 -10.94 15.25 -12.84
C GLU A 17 -11.20 15.64 -11.37
N MET A 18 -10.46 15.05 -10.45
CA MET A 18 -10.62 15.31 -9.02
C MET A 18 -10.19 16.73 -8.64
N ARG A 19 -11.06 17.49 -7.98
CA ARG A 19 -10.80 18.84 -7.47
C ARG A 19 -11.11 18.91 -5.97
N MET A 20 -10.43 19.82 -5.28
CA MET A 20 -10.75 20.12 -3.88
C MET A 20 -11.85 21.18 -3.82
N GLY A 21 -12.78 21.00 -2.90
CA GLY A 21 -13.68 22.05 -2.47
C GLY A 21 -12.97 23.08 -1.60
N ASP A 22 -13.61 24.22 -1.41
CA ASP A 22 -13.10 25.31 -0.57
C ASP A 22 -13.01 24.92 0.92
N ASP A 23 -13.73 23.88 1.33
CA ASP A 23 -13.70 23.26 2.66
C ASP A 23 -12.51 22.31 2.90
N GLY A 24 -11.63 22.16 1.90
CA GLY A 24 -10.49 21.23 1.96
C GLY A 24 -10.87 19.76 1.80
N LEU A 25 -12.15 19.46 1.52
CA LEU A 25 -12.63 18.12 1.20
C LEU A 25 -12.72 17.94 -0.32
N MET A 26 -12.80 16.70 -0.77
CA MET A 26 -12.92 16.41 -2.19
C MET A 26 -14.34 16.71 -2.71
N ASP A 27 -14.43 17.57 -3.72
CA ASP A 27 -15.66 17.76 -4.49
C ASP A 27 -15.85 16.59 -5.48
N ARG A 28 -16.63 15.60 -5.06
CA ARG A 28 -16.96 14.42 -5.86
C ARG A 28 -18.09 14.67 -6.86
N THR A 29 -18.76 15.80 -6.77
CA THR A 29 -19.98 16.07 -7.55
C THR A 29 -19.68 16.43 -9.00
N LYS A 30 -18.50 16.97 -9.28
CA LYS A 30 -18.08 17.46 -10.59
C LYS A 30 -17.22 16.48 -11.39
N ALA A 31 -16.68 15.44 -10.75
CA ALA A 31 -15.82 14.47 -11.41
C ALA A 31 -16.64 13.33 -12.02
N LYS A 32 -16.30 12.94 -13.25
CA LYS A 32 -16.86 11.73 -13.88
C LYS A 32 -16.48 10.51 -13.04
N SER A 33 -17.44 9.65 -12.78
CA SER A 33 -17.26 8.44 -11.99
C SER A 33 -17.09 7.21 -12.88
N ILE A 34 -16.19 6.32 -12.47
CA ILE A 34 -15.88 5.06 -13.16
C ILE A 34 -15.84 3.90 -12.16
N ILE A 35 -15.96 2.65 -12.64
CA ILE A 35 -15.58 1.49 -11.82
C ILE A 35 -14.08 1.59 -11.56
N ASN A 36 -13.67 1.41 -10.30
CA ASN A 36 -12.25 1.36 -9.95
C ASN A 36 -11.51 0.32 -10.80
N ILE A 37 -10.35 0.69 -11.29
CA ILE A 37 -9.59 -0.13 -12.26
C ILE A 37 -9.34 -1.53 -11.73
N ASP A 38 -8.83 -1.68 -10.51
CA ASP A 38 -8.53 -3.00 -9.92
C ASP A 38 -9.81 -3.85 -9.77
N CYS A 39 -10.98 -3.24 -9.50
CA CYS A 39 -12.26 -3.95 -9.44
C CYS A 39 -12.65 -4.58 -10.78
N ARG A 40 -12.29 -3.96 -11.91
CA ARG A 40 -12.56 -4.52 -13.24
C ARG A 40 -11.80 -5.83 -13.48
N PHE A 41 -10.59 -5.97 -12.92
CA PHE A 41 -9.84 -7.22 -12.95
C PHE A 41 -10.50 -8.30 -12.10
N GLY A 42 -11.09 -7.93 -10.95
CA GLY A 42 -11.91 -8.82 -10.15
C GLY A 42 -13.15 -9.34 -10.91
N LEU A 43 -13.85 -8.44 -11.63
CA LEU A 43 -14.97 -8.82 -12.49
C LEU A 43 -14.54 -9.81 -13.59
N GLU A 44 -13.43 -9.54 -14.27
CA GLU A 44 -12.92 -10.41 -15.33
C GLU A 44 -12.48 -11.78 -14.80
N ALA A 45 -11.82 -11.84 -13.63
CA ALA A 45 -11.45 -13.09 -12.99
C ALA A 45 -12.68 -13.98 -12.72
N GLY A 46 -13.78 -13.41 -12.23
CA GLY A 46 -15.05 -14.10 -12.07
C GLY A 46 -15.57 -14.66 -13.39
N LEU A 47 -15.55 -13.87 -14.46
CA LEU A 47 -15.98 -14.28 -15.80
C LEU A 47 -15.06 -15.35 -16.42
N GLN A 48 -13.77 -15.34 -16.12
CA GLN A 48 -12.88 -16.44 -16.53
C GLN A 48 -13.19 -17.73 -15.78
N LEU A 49 -13.46 -17.64 -14.48
CA LEU A 49 -13.85 -18.81 -13.67
C LEU A 49 -15.18 -19.40 -14.12
N LYS A 50 -16.15 -18.58 -14.52
CA LYS A 50 -17.44 -19.02 -15.08
C LYS A 50 -17.27 -19.92 -16.31
N LYS A 51 -16.21 -19.79 -17.08
CA LYS A 51 -15.92 -20.68 -18.23
C LYS A 51 -15.72 -22.14 -17.79
N LYS A 52 -15.11 -22.35 -16.61
CA LYS A 52 -14.93 -23.69 -16.02
C LYS A 52 -16.22 -24.17 -15.32
N TYR A 53 -17.03 -23.24 -14.83
CA TYR A 53 -18.30 -23.51 -14.14
C TYR A 53 -19.44 -22.76 -14.86
N PRO A 54 -19.94 -23.26 -16.03
CA PRO A 54 -20.91 -22.53 -16.86
C PRO A 54 -22.22 -22.19 -16.13
N ASP A 55 -22.64 -23.05 -15.20
CA ASP A 55 -23.86 -22.89 -14.41
C ASP A 55 -23.65 -22.03 -13.15
N ALA A 56 -22.45 -21.44 -12.97
CA ALA A 56 -22.18 -20.57 -11.82
C ALA A 56 -23.06 -19.33 -11.86
N ARG A 57 -23.67 -19.01 -10.70
CA ARG A 57 -24.43 -17.78 -10.48
C ARG A 57 -23.45 -16.62 -10.28
N MET A 58 -23.64 -15.54 -11.02
CA MET A 58 -22.74 -14.36 -11.01
C MET A 58 -23.41 -13.19 -10.31
N ILE A 59 -22.87 -12.77 -9.18
CA ILE A 59 -23.40 -11.68 -8.36
C ILE A 59 -22.38 -10.53 -8.33
N VAL A 60 -22.85 -9.30 -8.50
CA VAL A 60 -22.04 -8.10 -8.25
C VAL A 60 -22.64 -7.27 -7.12
N CYS A 61 -21.79 -6.85 -6.18
CA CYS A 61 -22.19 -6.06 -5.01
C CYS A 61 -21.40 -4.76 -4.93
N SER A 62 -22.06 -3.70 -4.48
CA SER A 62 -21.43 -2.42 -4.16
C SER A 62 -22.08 -1.78 -2.95
N MET A 63 -21.31 -0.94 -2.23
CA MET A 63 -21.82 -0.08 -1.17
C MET A 63 -21.53 1.38 -1.53
N GLY A 64 -22.57 2.21 -1.51
CA GLY A 64 -22.44 3.64 -1.82
C GLY A 64 -23.76 4.34 -2.09
N PRO A 65 -23.71 5.60 -2.56
CA PRO A 65 -24.91 6.35 -2.91
C PRO A 65 -25.63 5.74 -4.11
N PRO A 66 -26.91 6.10 -4.38
CA PRO A 66 -27.67 5.56 -5.51
C PRO A 66 -26.98 5.69 -6.87
N SER A 67 -26.12 6.69 -7.07
CA SER A 67 -25.34 6.87 -8.31
C SER A 67 -24.41 5.69 -8.63
N PHE A 68 -24.11 4.81 -7.65
CA PHE A 68 -23.28 3.61 -7.86
C PHE A 68 -23.99 2.53 -8.71
N GLU A 69 -25.29 2.67 -8.96
CA GLU A 69 -25.99 1.84 -9.94
C GLU A 69 -25.30 1.83 -11.32
N THR A 70 -24.66 2.92 -11.72
CA THR A 70 -23.94 3.00 -13.01
C THR A 70 -22.82 1.96 -13.10
N ALA A 71 -22.07 1.77 -12.01
CA ALA A 71 -21.01 0.76 -11.94
C ALA A 71 -21.59 -0.67 -11.96
N LEU A 72 -22.69 -0.90 -11.23
CA LEU A 72 -23.37 -2.20 -11.22
C LEU A 72 -23.93 -2.56 -12.60
N ARG A 73 -24.55 -1.62 -13.31
CA ARG A 73 -25.03 -1.81 -14.69
C ARG A 73 -23.88 -2.15 -15.64
N THR A 74 -22.71 -1.56 -15.44
CA THR A 74 -21.53 -1.90 -16.23
C THR A 74 -21.11 -3.34 -15.98
N ALA A 75 -21.13 -3.84 -14.73
CA ALA A 75 -20.83 -5.22 -14.42
C ALA A 75 -21.87 -6.20 -15.01
N LEU A 76 -23.17 -5.87 -14.92
CA LEU A 76 -24.23 -6.62 -15.58
C LEU A 76 -24.01 -6.71 -17.10
N SER A 77 -23.58 -5.61 -17.74
CA SER A 77 -23.24 -5.62 -19.17
C SER A 77 -22.00 -6.45 -19.52
N MET A 78 -21.14 -6.76 -18.54
CA MET A 78 -19.99 -7.67 -18.72
C MET A 78 -20.39 -9.15 -18.62
N GLY A 79 -21.59 -9.48 -18.11
CA GLY A 79 -22.11 -10.85 -18.01
C GLY A 79 -22.38 -11.34 -16.60
N TYR A 80 -22.57 -10.43 -15.63
CA TYR A 80 -23.10 -10.74 -14.31
C TYR A 80 -24.61 -10.89 -14.35
N ASP A 81 -25.15 -11.79 -13.52
CA ASP A 81 -26.57 -12.16 -13.55
C ASP A 81 -27.40 -11.26 -12.62
N GLU A 82 -26.85 -10.91 -11.45
CA GLU A 82 -27.54 -10.17 -10.39
C GLU A 82 -26.67 -9.05 -9.83
N ALA A 83 -27.32 -7.95 -9.41
CA ALA A 83 -26.65 -6.79 -8.83
C ALA A 83 -27.33 -6.32 -7.54
N TYR A 84 -26.53 -6.07 -6.52
CA TYR A 84 -26.95 -5.61 -5.20
C TYR A 84 -26.22 -4.33 -4.80
N LEU A 85 -26.99 -3.33 -4.38
CA LEU A 85 -26.48 -2.06 -3.87
C LEU A 85 -26.86 -1.88 -2.39
N LEU A 86 -25.88 -1.78 -1.53
CA LEU A 86 -26.11 -1.34 -0.15
C LEU A 86 -26.03 0.20 -0.12
N SER A 87 -27.16 0.86 0.09
CA SER A 87 -27.27 2.32 0.03
C SER A 87 -28.14 2.88 1.14
N ASP A 88 -27.49 3.57 2.07
CA ASP A 88 -28.14 4.31 3.15
C ASP A 88 -27.31 5.55 3.50
N ARG A 89 -27.97 6.66 3.84
CA ARG A 89 -27.27 7.89 4.26
C ARG A 89 -26.45 7.70 5.53
N LYS A 90 -26.87 6.80 6.42
CA LYS A 90 -26.19 6.46 7.67
C LYS A 90 -24.85 5.78 7.45
N LEU A 91 -24.59 5.21 6.25
CA LEU A 91 -23.29 4.64 5.85
C LEU A 91 -22.27 5.71 5.45
N GLY A 92 -22.69 6.96 5.25
CA GLY A 92 -21.80 8.04 4.84
C GLY A 92 -20.68 8.29 5.86
N GLY A 93 -19.44 8.41 5.38
CA GLY A 93 -18.27 8.61 6.22
C GLY A 93 -17.72 7.36 6.90
N SER A 94 -18.23 6.15 6.56
CA SER A 94 -17.67 4.88 7.03
C SER A 94 -16.20 4.74 6.64
N ASP A 95 -15.36 4.36 7.60
CA ASP A 95 -14.00 3.92 7.32
C ASP A 95 -13.99 2.50 6.72
N THR A 96 -12.80 1.91 6.55
CA THR A 96 -12.70 0.57 5.96
C THR A 96 -13.28 -0.51 6.86
N TYR A 97 -13.13 -0.39 8.18
CA TYR A 97 -13.69 -1.32 9.16
C TYR A 97 -15.22 -1.37 9.05
N ALA A 98 -15.87 -0.21 9.15
CA ALA A 98 -17.30 -0.07 9.03
C ALA A 98 -17.83 -0.51 7.66
N THR A 99 -17.07 -0.22 6.58
CA THR A 99 -17.38 -0.67 5.21
C THR A 99 -17.31 -2.20 5.11
N GLY A 100 -16.26 -2.81 5.63
CA GLY A 100 -16.09 -4.28 5.63
C GLY A 100 -17.21 -4.98 6.41
N LEU A 101 -17.59 -4.44 7.56
CA LEU A 101 -18.71 -4.93 8.37
C LEU A 101 -20.03 -4.84 7.61
N ALA A 102 -20.33 -3.69 7.02
CA ALA A 102 -21.59 -3.48 6.29
C ALA A 102 -21.73 -4.41 5.08
N ILE A 103 -20.67 -4.52 4.27
CA ILE A 103 -20.66 -5.43 3.11
C ILE A 103 -20.81 -6.90 3.55
N SER A 104 -20.07 -7.34 4.57
CA SER A 104 -20.18 -8.71 5.06
C SER A 104 -21.55 -9.02 5.66
N THR A 105 -22.21 -8.04 6.30
CA THR A 105 -23.58 -8.18 6.80
C THR A 105 -24.58 -8.34 5.65
N MET A 106 -24.44 -7.56 4.58
CA MET A 106 -25.24 -7.73 3.36
C MET A 106 -25.03 -9.12 2.74
N LEU A 107 -23.79 -9.60 2.67
CA LEU A 107 -23.50 -10.93 2.14
C LEU A 107 -24.09 -12.04 3.02
N LYS A 108 -24.06 -11.91 4.34
CA LYS A 108 -24.73 -12.82 5.27
C LYS A 108 -26.25 -12.82 5.10
N HIS A 109 -26.84 -11.65 4.88
CA HIS A 109 -28.27 -11.50 4.58
C HIS A 109 -28.64 -12.23 3.27
N LEU A 110 -27.75 -12.22 2.27
CA LEU A 110 -27.89 -12.97 1.02
C LEU A 110 -27.60 -14.48 1.17
N GLY A 111 -27.27 -14.96 2.38
CA GLY A 111 -27.01 -16.37 2.67
C GLY A 111 -25.55 -16.82 2.55
N PHE A 112 -24.59 -15.89 2.42
CA PHE A 112 -23.16 -16.21 2.26
C PHE A 112 -22.39 -16.07 3.57
N SER A 113 -21.89 -17.19 4.08
CA SER A 113 -21.06 -17.28 5.29
C SER A 113 -20.13 -18.49 5.20
N LYS A 114 -19.23 -18.66 6.17
CA LYS A 114 -18.38 -19.87 6.24
C LYS A 114 -19.18 -21.18 6.30
N ASP A 115 -20.42 -21.12 6.80
CA ASP A 115 -21.30 -22.27 7.00
C ASP A 115 -22.28 -22.48 5.83
N SER A 116 -22.12 -21.75 4.73
CA SER A 116 -22.97 -21.88 3.54
C SER A 116 -22.87 -23.28 2.93
N LYS A 117 -24.02 -23.88 2.60
CA LYS A 117 -24.06 -25.21 1.99
C LYS A 117 -23.51 -25.24 0.56
N GLU A 118 -23.72 -24.15 -0.17
CA GLU A 118 -23.22 -24.00 -1.54
C GLU A 118 -21.88 -23.28 -1.52
N PRO A 119 -20.90 -23.76 -2.32
CA PRO A 119 -19.61 -23.08 -2.41
C PRO A 119 -19.77 -21.71 -3.08
N PHE A 120 -19.02 -20.76 -2.59
CA PHE A 120 -18.93 -19.45 -3.22
C PHE A 120 -17.50 -18.90 -3.21
N ILE A 121 -17.24 -17.95 -4.09
CA ILE A 121 -15.98 -17.22 -4.14
C ILE A 121 -16.26 -15.72 -4.25
N ILE A 122 -15.49 -14.93 -3.51
CA ILE A 122 -15.57 -13.48 -3.55
C ILE A 122 -14.35 -12.94 -4.31
N PHE A 123 -14.58 -12.15 -5.35
CA PHE A 123 -13.58 -11.37 -6.03
C PHE A 123 -13.69 -9.90 -5.67
N ALA A 124 -12.56 -9.23 -5.52
CA ALA A 124 -12.48 -7.80 -5.34
C ALA A 124 -11.26 -7.23 -6.07
N GLY A 125 -11.23 -5.93 -6.30
CA GLY A 125 -9.99 -5.25 -6.65
C GLY A 125 -9.06 -5.17 -5.44
N ARG A 126 -7.74 -5.17 -5.67
CA ARG A 126 -6.74 -5.03 -4.62
C ARG A 126 -6.99 -3.79 -3.75
N GLN A 127 -7.18 -2.64 -4.38
CA GLN A 127 -7.41 -1.35 -3.73
C GLN A 127 -8.20 -0.41 -4.63
N THR A 128 -8.56 0.78 -4.12
CA THR A 128 -9.28 1.80 -4.88
C THR A 128 -8.47 3.08 -4.98
N SER A 129 -8.55 3.77 -6.13
CA SER A 129 -7.76 4.97 -6.42
C SER A 129 -8.08 6.20 -5.55
N ASP A 130 -9.21 6.19 -4.85
CA ASP A 130 -9.60 7.27 -3.93
C ASP A 130 -9.10 7.04 -2.50
N GLY A 131 -9.11 5.80 -2.03
CA GLY A 131 -8.77 5.45 -0.64
C GLY A 131 -7.41 4.79 -0.47
N ASP A 132 -6.93 4.05 -1.46
CA ASP A 132 -5.62 3.36 -1.51
C ASP A 132 -5.28 2.49 -0.27
N THR A 133 -6.29 1.89 0.38
CA THR A 133 -6.09 1.16 1.64
C THR A 133 -5.77 -0.32 1.45
N ALA A 134 -6.36 -0.98 0.46
CA ALA A 134 -6.34 -2.43 0.24
C ALA A 134 -6.98 -3.28 1.38
N HIS A 135 -7.76 -2.69 2.29
CA HIS A 135 -8.24 -3.35 3.51
C HIS A 135 -9.55 -4.11 3.35
N VAL A 136 -10.52 -3.54 2.60
CA VAL A 136 -11.91 -4.04 2.58
C VAL A 136 -12.01 -5.52 2.21
N PRO A 137 -11.30 -6.07 1.21
CA PRO A 137 -11.39 -7.50 0.89
C PRO A 137 -11.00 -8.40 2.08
N SER A 138 -9.91 -8.07 2.79
CA SER A 138 -9.44 -8.80 3.96
C SER A 138 -10.39 -8.68 5.14
N GLN A 139 -10.98 -7.50 5.36
CA GLN A 139 -11.97 -7.27 6.42
C GLN A 139 -13.27 -8.04 6.15
N VAL A 140 -13.73 -8.09 4.90
CA VAL A 140 -14.89 -8.90 4.50
C VAL A 140 -14.61 -10.38 4.72
N ALA A 141 -13.43 -10.87 4.30
CA ALA A 141 -13.04 -12.26 4.49
C ALA A 141 -13.01 -12.65 5.97
N GLU A 142 -12.45 -11.78 6.84
CA GLU A 142 -12.43 -12.01 8.28
C GLU A 142 -13.82 -12.01 8.90
N ASN A 143 -14.67 -11.03 8.57
CA ASN A 143 -16.05 -10.95 9.06
C ASN A 143 -16.92 -12.14 8.63
N LEU A 144 -16.61 -12.77 7.49
CA LEU A 144 -17.27 -13.99 7.01
C LEU A 144 -16.62 -15.29 7.54
N GLY A 145 -15.43 -15.20 8.15
CA GLY A 145 -14.67 -16.35 8.65
C GLY A 145 -14.10 -17.24 7.53
N ILE A 146 -13.78 -16.66 6.36
CA ILE A 146 -13.28 -17.39 5.19
C ILE A 146 -11.81 -17.10 4.89
N PRO A 147 -11.06 -18.04 4.26
CA PRO A 147 -9.70 -17.81 3.81
C PRO A 147 -9.64 -16.79 2.69
N GLN A 148 -8.44 -16.23 2.49
CA GLN A 148 -8.22 -15.23 1.46
C GLN A 148 -6.86 -15.39 0.79
N ALA A 149 -6.75 -14.82 -0.43
CA ALA A 149 -5.49 -14.47 -1.07
C ALA A 149 -5.59 -13.06 -1.62
N THR A 150 -4.58 -12.24 -1.35
CA THR A 150 -4.50 -10.86 -1.83
C THR A 150 -3.36 -10.69 -2.84
N PHE A 151 -3.38 -9.58 -3.59
CA PHE A 151 -2.39 -9.27 -4.62
C PHE A 151 -2.28 -10.37 -5.70
N VAL A 152 -3.41 -10.98 -6.05
CA VAL A 152 -3.46 -12.09 -6.99
C VAL A 152 -3.42 -11.61 -8.44
N GLU A 153 -2.57 -12.24 -9.26
CA GLU A 153 -2.47 -11.99 -10.71
C GLU A 153 -3.35 -12.95 -11.50
N ARG A 154 -3.35 -14.23 -11.11
CA ARG A 154 -4.06 -15.31 -11.82
C ARG A 154 -4.67 -16.29 -10.84
N ILE A 155 -5.78 -16.86 -11.27
CA ILE A 155 -6.45 -17.95 -10.56
C ILE A 155 -6.73 -19.10 -11.52
N GLU A 156 -6.70 -20.29 -10.98
CA GLU A 156 -7.17 -21.52 -11.62
C GLU A 156 -7.97 -22.32 -10.60
N ALA A 157 -8.94 -23.10 -11.05
CA ALA A 157 -9.57 -24.07 -10.16
C ALA A 157 -8.92 -25.45 -10.43
N ASP A 158 -8.52 -26.16 -9.37
CA ASP A 158 -8.01 -27.52 -9.47
C ASP A 158 -9.16 -28.55 -9.69
N ASP A 159 -8.80 -29.82 -9.83
CA ASP A 159 -9.78 -30.90 -10.06
C ASP A 159 -10.61 -31.24 -8.82
N ASN A 160 -10.15 -30.82 -7.64
CA ASN A 160 -10.84 -31.01 -6.36
C ASN A 160 -11.77 -29.84 -6.01
N GLY A 161 -11.84 -28.82 -6.87
CA GLY A 161 -12.66 -27.63 -6.65
C GLY A 161 -12.01 -26.57 -5.75
N ASN A 162 -10.72 -26.69 -5.41
CA ASN A 162 -9.99 -25.61 -4.74
C ASN A 162 -9.54 -24.55 -5.76
N ILE A 163 -9.27 -23.38 -5.27
CA ILE A 163 -8.71 -22.27 -6.07
C ILE A 163 -7.21 -22.23 -5.88
N VAL A 164 -6.47 -22.32 -6.98
CA VAL A 164 -5.03 -22.07 -7.04
C VAL A 164 -4.82 -20.62 -7.45
N ALA A 165 -4.30 -19.81 -6.55
CA ALA A 165 -4.07 -18.39 -6.74
C ALA A 165 -2.55 -18.10 -6.84
N LYS A 166 -2.11 -17.49 -7.94
CA LYS A 166 -0.76 -16.93 -8.06
C LYS A 166 -0.79 -15.47 -7.59
N ARG A 167 -0.10 -15.17 -6.50
CA ARG A 167 -0.02 -13.83 -5.93
C ARG A 167 1.38 -13.23 -5.97
N ILE A 168 1.46 -11.91 -6.04
CA ILE A 168 2.70 -11.16 -5.89
C ILE A 168 3.09 -11.15 -4.40
N ILE A 169 4.37 -11.36 -4.14
CA ILE A 169 5.00 -11.13 -2.84
C ILE A 169 6.26 -10.27 -3.02
N GLU A 170 6.87 -9.82 -1.93
CA GLU A 170 8.15 -9.13 -1.99
C GLU A 170 9.23 -10.05 -2.57
N GLY A 171 9.80 -9.61 -3.70
CA GLY A 171 10.87 -10.34 -4.40
C GLY A 171 10.43 -11.50 -5.28
N GLY A 172 9.11 -11.68 -5.52
CA GLY A 172 8.69 -12.80 -6.36
C GLY A 172 7.19 -13.05 -6.38
N TYR A 173 6.83 -14.32 -6.43
CA TYR A 173 5.43 -14.74 -6.38
C TYR A 173 5.25 -16.00 -5.54
N GLN A 174 4.00 -16.21 -5.10
CA GLN A 174 3.60 -17.40 -4.37
C GLN A 174 2.34 -17.99 -5.01
N GLN A 175 2.25 -19.31 -5.05
CA GLN A 175 1.05 -20.05 -5.42
C GLN A 175 0.41 -20.62 -4.17
N LEU A 176 -0.84 -20.25 -3.94
CA LEU A 176 -1.66 -20.70 -2.83
C LEU A 176 -2.80 -21.58 -3.32
N GLN A 177 -3.10 -22.64 -2.59
CA GLN A 177 -4.32 -23.41 -2.78
C GLN A 177 -5.30 -23.09 -1.64
N LEU A 178 -6.49 -22.63 -2.01
CA LEU A 178 -7.53 -22.22 -1.08
C LEU A 178 -8.79 -23.08 -1.29
N PRO A 179 -9.38 -23.64 -0.23
CA PRO A 179 -10.71 -24.23 -0.31
C PRO A 179 -11.77 -23.15 -0.48
N MET A 180 -12.86 -23.44 -1.15
CA MET A 180 -14.06 -22.60 -1.14
C MET A 180 -14.92 -22.87 0.11
N PRO A 181 -15.57 -21.86 0.71
CA PRO A 181 -15.60 -20.47 0.26
C PRO A 181 -14.31 -19.72 0.56
N CYS A 182 -13.92 -18.79 -0.34
CA CYS A 182 -12.73 -17.94 -0.16
C CYS A 182 -12.90 -16.55 -0.79
N ALA A 183 -12.02 -15.63 -0.41
CA ALA A 183 -11.98 -14.26 -0.96
C ALA A 183 -10.65 -14.00 -1.65
N ILE A 184 -10.68 -13.37 -2.83
CA ILE A 184 -9.50 -13.09 -3.64
C ILE A 184 -9.51 -11.64 -4.09
N SER A 185 -8.42 -10.91 -3.86
CA SER A 185 -8.25 -9.57 -4.39
C SER A 185 -7.24 -9.56 -5.55
N LEU A 186 -7.66 -8.98 -6.68
CA LEU A 186 -6.93 -8.99 -7.94
C LEU A 186 -6.13 -7.72 -8.13
N THR A 187 -4.91 -7.87 -8.67
CA THR A 187 -4.06 -6.77 -9.13
C THR A 187 -4.33 -6.45 -10.61
N PRO A 188 -4.01 -5.23 -11.07
CA PRO A 188 -4.19 -4.85 -12.48
C PRO A 188 -3.14 -5.45 -13.43
N THR A 189 -2.43 -6.49 -13.01
CA THR A 189 -1.44 -7.25 -13.80
C THR A 189 -2.00 -8.57 -14.35
N GLY A 190 -3.25 -8.89 -14.02
CA GLY A 190 -3.93 -10.10 -14.44
C GLY A 190 -4.47 -10.04 -15.88
N VAL A 191 -5.50 -10.84 -16.16
CA VAL A 191 -6.19 -10.86 -17.46
C VAL A 191 -6.89 -9.52 -17.70
N PRO A 192 -6.62 -8.82 -18.83
CA PRO A 192 -7.25 -7.55 -19.13
C PRO A 192 -8.79 -7.66 -19.16
N PRO A 193 -9.51 -6.74 -18.52
CA PRO A 193 -10.97 -6.79 -18.47
C PRO A 193 -11.59 -6.59 -19.86
N ARG A 194 -12.56 -7.44 -20.20
CA ARG A 194 -13.34 -7.30 -21.44
C ARG A 194 -14.16 -6.02 -21.44
N LYS A 195 -14.41 -5.51 -22.63
CA LYS A 195 -15.37 -4.43 -22.84
C LYS A 195 -16.75 -5.05 -23.14
N PRO A 196 -17.85 -4.54 -22.57
CA PRO A 196 -19.18 -4.99 -22.89
C PRO A 196 -19.53 -4.64 -24.36
N THR A 197 -20.39 -5.46 -24.97
CA THR A 197 -20.95 -5.13 -26.29
C THR A 197 -22.07 -4.08 -26.15
N LEU A 198 -22.43 -3.41 -27.24
CA LEU A 198 -23.55 -2.47 -27.23
C LEU A 198 -24.88 -3.16 -26.85
N VAL A 199 -25.07 -4.39 -27.33
CA VAL A 199 -26.27 -5.18 -27.05
C VAL A 199 -26.36 -5.49 -25.55
N ASP A 200 -25.26 -5.92 -24.93
CA ASP A 200 -25.22 -6.22 -23.49
C ASP A 200 -25.41 -4.96 -22.64
N ALA A 201 -24.86 -3.82 -23.09
CA ALA A 201 -25.07 -2.54 -22.43
C ALA A 201 -26.55 -2.10 -22.47
N ILE A 202 -27.25 -2.33 -23.59
CA ILE A 202 -28.69 -2.06 -23.69
C ILE A 202 -29.51 -2.96 -22.78
N LYS A 203 -29.20 -4.27 -22.73
CA LYS A 203 -29.85 -5.21 -21.80
C LYS A 203 -29.66 -4.80 -20.35
N ALA A 204 -28.42 -4.49 -19.96
CA ALA A 204 -28.08 -4.10 -18.60
C ALA A 204 -28.74 -2.80 -18.15
N ARG A 205 -29.08 -1.90 -19.09
CA ARG A 205 -29.78 -0.64 -18.79
C ARG A 205 -31.13 -0.89 -18.13
N ASN A 206 -31.84 -1.95 -18.52
CA ASN A 206 -33.17 -2.31 -18.06
C ASN A 206 -33.17 -3.42 -16.99
N ALA A 207 -31.99 -3.94 -16.65
CA ALA A 207 -31.87 -4.98 -15.60
C ALA A 207 -32.23 -4.41 -14.22
N SER A 208 -32.87 -5.23 -13.39
CA SER A 208 -33.16 -4.86 -12.00
C SER A 208 -31.89 -4.83 -11.17
N ILE A 209 -31.79 -3.87 -10.25
CA ILE A 209 -30.79 -3.78 -9.22
C ILE A 209 -31.52 -3.80 -7.89
N THR A 210 -31.17 -4.75 -7.03
CA THR A 210 -31.75 -4.80 -5.68
C THR A 210 -30.99 -3.85 -4.78
N VAL A 211 -31.71 -2.93 -4.14
CA VAL A 211 -31.13 -1.93 -3.24
C VAL A 211 -31.56 -2.28 -1.81
N PHE A 212 -30.58 -2.39 -0.90
CA PHE A 212 -30.79 -2.56 0.53
C PHE A 212 -30.41 -1.30 1.29
N GLY A 213 -31.25 -0.93 2.26
CA GLY A 213 -30.87 -0.03 3.37
C GLY A 213 -30.27 -0.85 4.52
N ILE A 214 -29.78 -0.19 5.56
CA ILE A 214 -29.21 -0.87 6.72
C ILE A 214 -30.27 -1.65 7.49
N ASP A 215 -31.50 -1.15 7.53
CA ASP A 215 -32.62 -1.78 8.24
C ASP A 215 -33.05 -3.10 7.56
N ASP A 216 -32.96 -3.18 6.23
CA ASP A 216 -33.27 -4.39 5.46
C ASP A 216 -32.35 -5.57 5.80
N ILE A 217 -31.09 -5.28 6.14
CA ILE A 217 -30.07 -6.29 6.46
C ILE A 217 -29.83 -6.43 7.98
N GLY A 218 -30.60 -5.74 8.81
CA GLY A 218 -30.47 -5.79 10.27
C GLY A 218 -29.16 -5.20 10.81
N LEU A 219 -28.56 -4.20 10.12
CA LEU A 219 -27.29 -3.58 10.52
C LEU A 219 -27.53 -2.40 11.44
N GLY A 220 -27.05 -2.49 12.71
CA GLY A 220 -27.12 -1.40 13.68
C GLY A 220 -26.22 -0.22 13.31
N THR A 221 -26.57 0.97 13.81
CA THR A 221 -25.88 2.24 13.48
C THR A 221 -24.62 2.48 14.31
N GLU A 222 -24.42 1.76 15.40
CA GLU A 222 -23.34 1.97 16.37
C GLU A 222 -21.93 1.69 15.82
N LYS A 223 -21.83 0.91 14.75
CA LYS A 223 -20.53 0.50 14.14
C LYS A 223 -20.36 0.91 12.67
N ILE A 224 -21.19 1.84 12.21
CA ILE A 224 -21.17 2.30 10.82
C ILE A 224 -21.21 3.83 10.72
N GLY A 225 -20.99 4.35 9.52
CA GLY A 225 -20.96 5.79 9.27
C GLY A 225 -19.79 6.48 9.98
N LEU A 226 -19.82 7.79 10.00
CA LEU A 226 -18.76 8.59 10.62
C LEU A 226 -18.65 8.37 12.14
N SER A 227 -19.77 8.21 12.82
CA SER A 227 -19.80 8.06 14.28
C SER A 227 -19.46 6.66 14.77
N GLY A 228 -19.69 5.64 13.95
CA GLY A 228 -19.39 4.24 14.29
C GLY A 228 -18.06 3.74 13.74
N SER A 229 -17.36 4.56 12.96
CA SER A 229 -16.03 4.23 12.42
C SER A 229 -14.95 4.40 13.50
N PRO A 230 -14.10 3.39 13.73
CA PRO A 230 -12.98 3.49 14.68
C PRO A 230 -11.90 4.48 14.25
N THR A 231 -11.87 4.91 12.98
CA THR A 231 -10.93 5.92 12.47
C THR A 231 -11.64 7.07 11.77
N ILE A 232 -11.04 8.27 11.83
CA ILE A 232 -11.53 9.45 11.10
C ILE A 232 -10.39 10.13 10.33
N VAL A 233 -10.78 10.84 9.26
CA VAL A 233 -9.89 11.78 8.56
C VAL A 233 -9.97 13.13 9.30
N ALA A 234 -8.93 13.46 10.07
CA ALA A 234 -8.90 14.68 10.87
C ALA A 234 -8.49 15.92 10.05
N LYS A 235 -7.59 15.73 9.08
CA LYS A 235 -7.06 16.82 8.25
C LYS A 235 -6.60 16.29 6.90
N VAL A 236 -6.80 17.08 5.85
CA VAL A 236 -6.23 16.84 4.51
C VAL A 236 -5.46 18.09 4.09
N MET A 237 -4.26 17.91 3.58
CA MET A 237 -3.38 18.99 3.10
C MET A 237 -2.90 18.70 1.68
N ASN A 238 -2.63 19.75 0.91
CA ASN A 238 -1.93 19.59 -0.36
C ASN A 238 -0.48 19.16 -0.11
N ILE A 239 0.03 18.22 -0.89
CA ILE A 239 1.46 17.96 -0.94
C ILE A 239 2.05 19.01 -1.88
N VAL A 240 2.88 19.89 -1.33
CA VAL A 240 3.67 20.85 -2.11
C VAL A 240 5.08 20.29 -2.17
N SER A 241 5.68 20.27 -3.35
CA SER A 241 7.10 19.91 -3.48
C SER A 241 7.93 20.98 -2.77
N GLU A 242 8.76 20.57 -1.82
CA GLU A 242 9.69 21.46 -1.08
C GLU A 242 11.03 21.58 -1.79
N ARG A 243 11.21 20.93 -2.97
CA ARG A 243 12.47 21.02 -3.71
C ARG A 243 12.69 22.43 -4.24
N PRO A 244 13.95 22.92 -4.20
CA PRO A 244 14.31 24.20 -4.79
C PRO A 244 14.03 24.18 -6.31
N PRO A 245 13.97 25.35 -6.96
CA PRO A 245 13.86 25.41 -8.42
C PRO A 245 14.98 24.61 -9.08
N VAL A 246 14.64 23.84 -10.11
CA VAL A 246 15.60 23.02 -10.85
C VAL A 246 16.73 23.85 -11.43
N VAL A 247 17.97 23.37 -11.27
CA VAL A 247 19.14 23.94 -11.94
C VAL A 247 19.27 23.27 -13.30
N MET A 248 18.95 23.99 -14.36
CA MET A 248 19.07 23.50 -15.73
C MET A 248 20.49 23.55 -16.22
N SER A 249 20.92 22.50 -16.93
CA SER A 249 22.21 22.54 -17.67
C SER A 249 22.06 23.37 -18.93
N GLU A 250 23.05 24.18 -19.22
CA GLU A 250 23.11 25.00 -20.42
C GLU A 250 24.22 24.47 -21.34
N GLY A 251 23.95 24.42 -22.63
CA GLY A 251 24.89 23.98 -23.67
C GLY A 251 24.17 23.80 -25.01
N GLN A 252 24.92 23.74 -26.11
CA GLN A 252 24.41 23.50 -27.46
C GLN A 252 24.69 22.08 -27.94
N THR A 253 25.62 21.38 -27.29
CA THR A 253 25.98 20.01 -27.59
C THR A 253 25.73 19.11 -26.38
N GLU A 254 25.58 17.82 -26.59
CA GLU A 254 25.39 16.80 -25.54
C GLU A 254 26.52 16.88 -24.50
N LYS A 255 27.75 17.06 -25.00
CA LYS A 255 28.95 17.20 -24.16
C LYS A 255 28.88 18.40 -23.25
N GLU A 256 28.49 19.57 -23.78
CA GLU A 256 28.34 20.81 -23.00
C GLU A 256 27.22 20.68 -21.97
N LEU A 257 26.10 20.02 -22.32
CA LEU A 257 24.98 19.77 -21.40
C LEU A 257 25.42 18.89 -20.25
N VAL A 258 26.16 17.80 -20.50
CA VAL A 258 26.70 16.91 -19.48
C VAL A 258 27.77 17.61 -18.64
N ASP A 259 28.67 18.40 -19.24
CA ASP A 259 29.66 19.20 -18.52
C ASP A 259 28.98 20.23 -17.60
N GLY A 260 27.91 20.86 -18.08
CA GLY A 260 27.07 21.76 -17.28
C GLY A 260 26.43 21.07 -16.07
N LEU A 261 25.91 19.85 -16.26
CA LEU A 261 25.40 19.04 -15.16
C LEU A 261 26.49 18.74 -14.13
N ILE A 262 27.65 18.27 -14.57
CA ILE A 262 28.78 17.93 -13.69
C ILE A 262 29.24 19.17 -12.89
N ALA A 263 29.34 20.32 -13.54
CA ALA A 263 29.71 21.59 -12.88
C ALA A 263 28.66 22.04 -11.84
N ASN A 264 27.36 21.78 -12.11
CA ASN A 264 26.27 22.13 -11.20
C ASN A 264 26.22 21.17 -10.00
N LEU A 265 26.49 19.88 -10.19
CA LEU A 265 26.55 18.90 -9.09
C LEU A 265 27.66 19.22 -8.08
N GLY A 266 28.76 19.81 -8.52
CA GLY A 266 29.86 20.27 -7.65
C GLY A 266 29.54 21.52 -6.84
N LYS A 267 28.50 22.28 -7.19
CA LYS A 267 28.03 23.40 -6.41
C LYS A 267 27.14 22.85 -5.28
N GLU A 268 27.50 23.16 -4.03
CA GLU A 268 26.55 22.94 -2.93
C GLU A 268 25.28 23.73 -3.25
N VAL A 269 24.25 23.04 -3.72
CA VAL A 269 22.91 23.59 -3.64
C VAL A 269 22.61 23.62 -2.16
N SER A 270 22.82 24.76 -1.52
CA SER A 270 22.40 24.97 -0.16
C SER A 270 20.89 24.71 -0.16
N VAL A 271 20.50 23.54 0.32
CA VAL A 271 19.13 23.25 0.73
C VAL A 271 18.91 24.15 1.94
N ALA A 272 18.69 25.43 1.67
CA ALA A 272 17.99 26.27 2.60
C ALA A 272 16.60 25.65 2.65
N ALA A 273 16.43 24.71 3.57
CA ALA A 273 15.12 24.38 4.07
C ALA A 273 14.48 25.72 4.45
N LYS A 274 13.82 26.38 3.50
CA LYS A 274 12.78 27.31 3.85
C LYS A 274 11.78 26.45 4.60
N LYS A 275 11.96 26.38 5.93
CA LYS A 275 10.82 26.23 6.81
C LYS A 275 9.83 27.24 6.29
N VAL A 276 8.86 26.78 5.53
CA VAL A 276 7.62 27.51 5.40
C VAL A 276 7.10 27.49 6.83
N GLU A 277 7.47 28.51 7.58
CA GLU A 277 6.64 29.00 8.66
C GLU A 277 5.31 29.34 7.96
N THR A 278 4.47 28.33 7.77
CA THR A 278 3.06 28.60 7.85
C THR A 278 2.93 29.29 9.18
N GLU A 279 2.74 30.63 9.14
CA GLU A 279 2.14 31.31 10.27
C GLU A 279 0.93 30.46 10.64
N LYS A 280 1.13 29.55 11.59
CA LYS A 280 0.05 29.02 12.37
C LYS A 280 -0.55 30.30 12.97
N LYS A 281 -1.69 30.75 12.45
CA LYS A 281 -2.67 31.34 13.33
C LYS A 281 -2.81 30.29 14.43
N VAL A 282 -2.16 30.54 15.53
CA VAL A 282 -2.37 29.82 16.78
C VAL A 282 -3.85 30.10 17.06
N SER A 283 -4.73 29.24 16.55
CA SER A 283 -6.09 29.20 17.04
C SER A 283 -5.91 28.86 18.51
N GLU A 284 -6.26 29.77 19.38
CA GLU A 284 -6.23 29.55 20.83
C GLU A 284 -6.83 28.17 21.08
N ILE A 285 -6.01 27.28 21.67
CA ILE A 285 -6.48 25.94 22.04
C ILE A 285 -7.59 26.21 23.05
N PRO A 286 -8.83 25.77 22.80
CA PRO A 286 -9.92 26.01 23.74
C PRO A 286 -9.52 25.44 25.10
N ASP A 287 -9.89 26.11 26.16
CA ASP A 287 -9.70 25.62 27.56
C ASP A 287 -10.67 24.48 27.85
N PHE A 288 -10.44 23.34 27.19
CA PHE A 288 -11.20 22.11 27.37
C PHE A 288 -10.42 21.13 28.26
N PRO A 289 -11.09 20.30 29.07
CA PRO A 289 -10.42 19.26 29.83
C PRO A 289 -9.73 18.23 28.94
N PHE A 290 -8.61 17.71 29.43
CA PHE A 290 -7.89 16.62 28.77
C PHE A 290 -8.55 15.28 29.10
N ALA A 291 -8.65 14.42 28.09
CA ALA A 291 -9.05 13.03 28.22
C ALA A 291 -7.93 12.13 27.68
N ASP A 292 -7.50 11.18 28.52
CA ASP A 292 -6.59 10.11 28.10
C ASP A 292 -7.42 8.86 27.78
N PRO A 293 -7.52 8.48 26.51
CA PRO A 293 -8.38 7.37 26.08
C PRO A 293 -7.68 5.99 26.19
N ARG A 294 -6.41 5.92 26.57
CA ARG A 294 -5.60 4.68 26.56
C ARG A 294 -6.09 3.65 27.56
N GLY A 295 -6.66 4.08 28.70
CA GLY A 295 -6.98 3.16 29.79
C GLY A 295 -5.74 2.43 30.29
N ALA A 296 -5.75 1.09 30.22
CA ALA A 296 -4.63 0.25 30.61
C ALA A 296 -3.68 -0.12 29.43
N ALA A 297 -3.94 0.40 28.22
CA ALA A 297 -3.09 0.10 27.07
C ALA A 297 -1.70 0.73 27.21
N LYS A 298 -0.64 -0.05 26.97
CA LYS A 298 0.74 0.40 27.12
C LYS A 298 1.71 -0.32 26.18
N GLY A 299 2.64 0.44 25.63
CA GLY A 299 3.71 -0.10 24.80
C GLY A 299 3.36 -0.13 23.31
N ILE A 300 4.37 -0.39 22.51
CA ILE A 300 4.29 -0.49 21.04
C ILE A 300 4.62 -1.91 20.63
N LEU A 301 3.72 -2.53 19.86
CA LEU A 301 3.93 -3.83 19.26
C LEU A 301 4.26 -3.67 17.79
N THR A 302 5.33 -4.31 17.31
CA THR A 302 5.67 -4.40 15.89
C THR A 302 5.71 -5.86 15.46
N TRP A 303 5.51 -6.13 14.18
CA TRP A 303 5.70 -7.46 13.62
C TRP A 303 6.92 -7.46 12.69
N ALA A 304 7.83 -8.43 12.90
CA ALA A 304 8.98 -8.65 12.05
C ALA A 304 8.66 -9.70 10.98
N GLU A 305 8.63 -9.28 9.73
CA GLU A 305 8.55 -10.17 8.57
C GLU A 305 9.91 -10.84 8.33
N VAL A 306 9.89 -12.14 8.09
CA VAL A 306 11.09 -12.93 7.78
C VAL A 306 11.05 -13.32 6.31
N THR A 307 12.12 -13.01 5.58
CA THR A 307 12.28 -13.34 4.17
C THR A 307 13.64 -13.96 3.94
N ASN A 308 13.68 -15.14 3.30
CA ASN A 308 14.92 -15.87 3.04
C ASN A 308 15.79 -16.07 4.30
N GLY A 309 15.17 -16.39 5.44
CA GLY A 309 15.87 -16.62 6.72
C GLY A 309 16.46 -15.37 7.36
N LYS A 310 16.04 -14.17 6.94
CA LYS A 310 16.48 -12.88 7.48
C LYS A 310 15.30 -11.99 7.84
N VAL A 311 15.48 -11.10 8.81
CA VAL A 311 14.51 -10.04 9.08
C VAL A 311 14.43 -9.13 7.86
N ALA A 312 13.22 -8.91 7.37
CA ALA A 312 12.99 -8.03 6.24
C ALA A 312 13.40 -6.59 6.55
N ARG A 313 13.99 -5.88 5.58
CA ARG A 313 14.39 -4.48 5.71
C ARG A 313 13.26 -3.59 6.21
N SER A 314 12.06 -3.74 5.64
CA SER A 314 10.87 -2.99 6.02
C SER A 314 10.49 -3.16 7.50
N SER A 315 10.80 -4.32 8.10
CA SER A 315 10.58 -4.58 9.52
C SER A 315 11.61 -3.86 10.39
N LEU A 316 12.87 -3.74 9.94
CA LEU A 316 13.88 -2.93 10.62
C LEU A 316 13.55 -1.44 10.54
N GLU A 317 13.05 -0.97 9.39
CA GLU A 317 12.58 0.40 9.20
C GLU A 317 11.48 0.79 10.19
N LEU A 318 10.60 -0.15 10.61
CA LEU A 318 9.54 0.09 11.59
C LEU A 318 10.06 0.50 12.98
N LEU A 319 11.26 0.07 13.34
CA LEU A 319 11.82 0.36 14.67
C LEU A 319 12.15 1.84 14.84
N THR A 320 12.46 2.58 13.76
CA THR A 320 12.68 4.03 13.82
C THR A 320 11.42 4.81 14.23
N PRO A 321 10.27 4.72 13.53
CA PRO A 321 9.06 5.39 14.00
C PRO A 321 8.56 4.83 15.35
N ALA A 322 8.73 3.53 15.63
CA ALA A 322 8.36 2.95 16.91
C ALA A 322 9.14 3.60 18.06
N ARG A 323 10.46 3.79 17.93
CA ARG A 323 11.29 4.46 18.95
C ARG A 323 10.87 5.91 19.12
N LYS A 324 10.68 6.65 18.03
CA LYS A 324 10.20 8.03 18.09
C LYS A 324 8.86 8.17 18.80
N LEU A 325 7.92 7.26 18.55
CA LEU A 325 6.62 7.24 19.23
C LEU A 325 6.77 6.88 20.71
N ALA A 326 7.63 5.89 21.04
CA ALA A 326 7.90 5.50 22.41
C ALA A 326 8.47 6.67 23.23
N ASP A 327 9.41 7.42 22.66
CA ASP A 327 10.01 8.60 23.29
C ASP A 327 8.96 9.72 23.51
N GLN A 328 8.02 9.90 22.58
CA GLN A 328 6.93 10.86 22.71
C GLN A 328 5.88 10.45 23.77
N LEU A 329 5.66 9.14 23.95
CA LEU A 329 4.74 8.60 24.93
C LEU A 329 5.32 8.57 26.36
N GLY A 330 6.65 8.60 26.48
CA GLY A 330 7.37 8.64 27.73
C GLY A 330 8.33 7.47 27.94
N ASN A 331 9.28 7.66 28.86
CA ASN A 331 10.49 6.84 29.01
C ASN A 331 10.27 5.36 29.37
N ASP A 332 9.06 4.97 29.82
CA ASP A 332 8.73 3.59 30.17
C ASP A 332 8.08 2.81 29.03
N THR A 333 7.87 3.45 27.89
CA THR A 333 7.22 2.82 26.73
C THR A 333 8.20 1.88 26.03
N LYS A 334 7.90 0.58 26.07
CA LYS A 334 8.71 -0.46 25.43
C LYS A 334 8.25 -0.75 24.00
N ILE A 335 9.20 -1.12 23.17
CA ILE A 335 8.97 -1.65 21.82
C ILE A 335 9.14 -3.17 21.89
N SER A 336 8.03 -3.89 21.75
CA SER A 336 8.00 -5.35 21.65
C SER A 336 7.82 -5.75 20.19
N THR A 337 8.72 -6.58 19.66
CA THR A 337 8.68 -7.05 18.26
C THR A 337 8.31 -8.53 18.22
N VAL A 338 7.25 -8.86 17.49
CA VAL A 338 6.81 -10.26 17.31
C VAL A 338 7.59 -10.89 16.16
N LEU A 339 8.16 -12.05 16.43
CA LEU A 339 8.92 -12.85 15.48
C LEU A 339 8.29 -14.25 15.38
N ILE A 340 7.67 -14.56 14.24
CA ILE A 340 6.90 -15.79 14.04
C ILE A 340 7.58 -16.64 12.98
N GLY A 341 7.75 -17.92 13.24
CA GLY A 341 8.25 -18.87 12.24
C GLY A 341 8.95 -20.08 12.85
N LYS A 342 9.53 -20.88 11.95
CA LYS A 342 10.43 -21.96 12.28
C LYS A 342 11.86 -21.41 12.43
N ASP A 343 12.59 -21.85 13.45
CA ASP A 343 14.01 -21.53 13.67
C ASP A 343 14.35 -20.02 13.62
N VAL A 344 13.40 -19.15 14.01
CA VAL A 344 13.54 -17.68 13.90
C VAL A 344 14.27 -17.03 15.08
N GLU A 345 14.47 -17.72 16.21
CA GLU A 345 15.06 -17.17 17.42
C GLU A 345 16.42 -16.48 17.20
N PRO A 346 17.36 -17.03 16.37
CA PRO A 346 18.64 -16.35 16.13
C PRO A 346 18.52 -14.95 15.54
N LEU A 347 17.37 -14.65 14.88
CA LEU A 347 17.09 -13.36 14.28
C LEU A 347 16.76 -12.27 15.33
N ALA A 348 16.44 -12.67 16.57
CA ALA A 348 16.14 -11.76 17.65
C ALA A 348 17.29 -10.78 17.94
N GLN A 349 18.55 -11.25 17.83
CA GLN A 349 19.71 -10.40 18.03
C GLN A 349 19.75 -9.23 17.04
N THR A 350 19.39 -9.46 15.77
CA THR A 350 19.28 -8.40 14.76
C THR A 350 18.25 -7.35 15.17
N LEU A 351 17.11 -7.76 15.72
CA LEU A 351 16.07 -6.83 16.17
C LEU A 351 16.51 -6.02 17.39
N PHE A 352 17.22 -6.65 18.35
CA PHE A 352 17.79 -5.94 19.49
C PHE A 352 18.80 -4.89 19.05
N GLU A 353 19.72 -5.24 18.16
CA GLU A 353 20.74 -4.32 17.65
C GLU A 353 20.16 -3.14 16.87
N HIS A 354 18.91 -3.23 16.41
CA HIS A 354 18.20 -2.15 15.73
C HIS A 354 17.12 -1.49 16.59
N GLY A 355 17.10 -1.72 17.90
CA GLY A 355 16.32 -0.90 18.82
C GLY A 355 15.06 -1.54 19.43
N ALA A 356 14.77 -2.83 19.19
CA ALA A 356 13.74 -3.54 19.94
C ALA A 356 14.15 -3.70 21.41
N ASP A 357 13.22 -3.47 22.34
CA ASP A 357 13.43 -3.66 23.78
C ASP A 357 13.06 -5.09 24.21
N GLU A 358 12.09 -5.68 23.53
CA GLU A 358 11.65 -7.06 23.69
C GLU A 358 11.45 -7.71 22.31
N VAL A 359 11.82 -8.98 22.20
CA VAL A 359 11.45 -9.82 21.06
C VAL A 359 10.61 -10.98 21.57
N ILE A 360 9.39 -11.10 21.05
CA ILE A 360 8.45 -12.17 21.40
C ILE A 360 8.51 -13.21 20.29
N VAL A 361 9.06 -14.38 20.59
CA VAL A 361 9.23 -15.47 19.63
C VAL A 361 8.02 -16.40 19.68
N VAL A 362 7.48 -16.72 18.50
CA VAL A 362 6.47 -17.76 18.32
C VAL A 362 7.02 -18.81 17.37
N ARG A 363 7.27 -20.01 17.90
CA ARG A 363 7.88 -21.12 17.15
C ARG A 363 6.83 -22.16 16.77
N ASP A 364 6.76 -22.45 15.48
CA ASP A 364 5.99 -23.60 14.97
C ASP A 364 6.50 -23.95 13.57
N ASP A 365 6.76 -25.23 13.32
CA ASP A 365 7.24 -25.70 12.02
C ASP A 365 6.27 -25.41 10.87
N ARG A 366 4.98 -25.34 11.15
CA ARG A 366 3.92 -25.02 10.17
C ARG A 366 3.95 -23.55 9.74
N LEU A 367 4.70 -22.70 10.45
CA LEU A 367 4.81 -21.25 10.21
C LEU A 367 6.14 -20.88 9.55
N GLU A 368 6.82 -21.84 8.90
CA GLU A 368 8.05 -21.58 8.15
C GLU A 368 7.83 -20.50 7.05
N GLU A 369 6.67 -20.54 6.40
CA GLU A 369 6.23 -19.52 5.45
C GLU A 369 5.01 -18.78 6.00
N TYR A 370 4.87 -17.51 5.59
CA TYR A 370 3.76 -16.67 6.02
C TYR A 370 2.39 -17.19 5.53
N LEU A 371 1.49 -17.40 6.45
CA LEU A 371 0.07 -17.74 6.25
C LEU A 371 -0.81 -16.75 7.03
N VAL A 372 -1.70 -16.05 6.33
CA VAL A 372 -2.47 -14.96 6.95
C VAL A 372 -3.37 -15.38 8.10
N LEU A 373 -3.98 -16.58 8.03
CA LEU A 373 -4.92 -17.04 9.06
C LEU A 373 -4.23 -17.27 10.40
N PRO A 374 -3.22 -18.17 10.53
CA PRO A 374 -2.57 -18.40 11.82
C PRO A 374 -1.82 -17.16 12.30
N PHE A 375 -1.15 -16.38 11.42
CA PHE A 375 -0.45 -15.16 11.83
C PHE A 375 -1.41 -14.11 12.40
N SER A 376 -2.60 -13.94 11.80
CA SER A 376 -3.59 -13.00 12.33
C SER A 376 -4.14 -13.41 13.69
N ASP A 377 -4.31 -14.72 13.94
CA ASP A 377 -4.77 -15.24 15.22
C ASP A 377 -3.69 -15.11 16.31
N ILE A 378 -2.45 -15.41 15.98
CA ILE A 378 -1.30 -15.25 16.90
C ILE A 378 -1.20 -13.80 17.37
N ILE A 379 -1.16 -12.85 16.43
CA ILE A 379 -0.98 -11.44 16.78
C ILE A 379 -2.21 -10.90 17.50
N ALA A 380 -3.43 -11.33 17.15
CA ALA A 380 -4.63 -10.93 17.88
C ALA A 380 -4.64 -11.46 19.33
N GLN A 381 -4.15 -12.70 19.56
CA GLN A 381 -3.98 -13.24 20.91
C GLN A 381 -2.93 -12.44 21.70
N LEU A 382 -1.79 -12.11 21.09
CA LEU A 382 -0.76 -11.27 21.70
C LEU A 382 -1.27 -9.87 22.04
N ILE A 383 -2.04 -9.24 21.16
CA ILE A 383 -2.67 -7.94 21.42
C ILE A 383 -3.60 -8.02 22.64
N LYS A 384 -4.38 -9.08 22.75
CA LYS A 384 -5.27 -9.30 23.90
C LYS A 384 -4.49 -9.53 25.20
N ASP A 385 -3.38 -10.27 25.14
CA ASP A 385 -2.54 -10.58 26.29
C ASP A 385 -1.72 -9.37 26.76
N ARG A 386 -1.11 -8.64 25.82
CA ARG A 386 -0.15 -7.55 26.11
C ARG A 386 -0.79 -6.18 26.18
N ASN A 387 -2.00 -6.02 25.64
CA ASN A 387 -2.74 -4.77 25.56
C ASN A 387 -1.90 -3.56 25.10
N PRO A 388 -1.25 -3.63 23.90
CA PRO A 388 -0.41 -2.55 23.43
C PRO A 388 -1.24 -1.30 23.11
N GLU A 389 -0.63 -0.14 23.22
CA GLU A 389 -1.23 1.13 22.83
C GLU A 389 -1.23 1.31 21.31
N ILE A 390 -0.11 0.95 20.67
CA ILE A 390 0.10 1.08 19.24
C ILE A 390 0.58 -0.26 18.65
N VAL A 391 0.08 -0.61 17.48
CA VAL A 391 0.58 -1.76 16.70
C VAL A 391 0.99 -1.30 15.31
N LEU A 392 2.22 -1.60 14.92
CA LEU A 392 2.78 -1.21 13.63
C LEU A 392 3.14 -2.42 12.76
N PHE A 393 2.80 -2.34 11.50
CA PHE A 393 3.18 -3.28 10.45
C PHE A 393 3.91 -2.55 9.33
N ALA A 394 4.78 -3.23 8.59
CA ALA A 394 5.24 -2.73 7.31
C ALA A 394 4.11 -2.85 6.26
N ALA A 395 3.98 -1.87 5.38
CA ALA A 395 3.00 -1.90 4.29
C ALA A 395 3.48 -2.77 3.10
N THR A 396 4.04 -3.95 3.39
CA THR A 396 4.33 -5.01 2.45
C THR A 396 3.05 -5.71 1.98
N THR A 397 3.11 -6.61 1.01
CA THR A 397 1.95 -7.42 0.63
C THR A 397 1.39 -8.20 1.81
N ALA A 398 2.26 -8.80 2.64
CA ALA A 398 1.85 -9.52 3.84
C ALA A 398 1.27 -8.58 4.91
N GLY A 399 1.91 -7.46 5.20
CA GLY A 399 1.41 -6.51 6.21
C GLY A 399 0.08 -5.84 5.82
N ARG A 400 -0.10 -5.53 4.52
CA ARG A 400 -1.38 -4.98 4.00
C ARG A 400 -2.52 -6.00 4.03
N GLU A 401 -2.21 -7.30 4.03
CA GLU A 401 -3.18 -8.39 4.17
C GLU A 401 -3.49 -8.68 5.64
N LEU A 402 -2.47 -8.68 6.49
CA LEU A 402 -2.52 -9.08 7.89
C LEU A 402 -3.19 -8.02 8.78
N ALA A 403 -2.76 -6.77 8.70
CA ALA A 403 -3.24 -5.69 9.57
C ALA A 403 -4.76 -5.49 9.55
N PRO A 404 -5.46 -5.48 8.39
CA PRO A 404 -6.92 -5.30 8.38
C PRO A 404 -7.67 -6.49 8.98
N ARG A 405 -7.16 -7.72 8.91
CA ARG A 405 -7.76 -8.87 9.61
C ARG A 405 -7.64 -8.71 11.12
N ILE A 406 -6.46 -8.31 11.59
CA ILE A 406 -6.23 -8.03 13.02
C ILE A 406 -7.13 -6.89 13.48
N GLY A 407 -7.30 -5.84 12.67
CA GLY A 407 -8.24 -4.76 12.96
C GLY A 407 -9.67 -5.26 13.21
N VAL A 408 -10.16 -6.20 12.40
CA VAL A 408 -11.48 -6.82 12.61
C VAL A 408 -11.51 -7.64 13.91
N LYS A 409 -10.48 -8.47 14.17
CA LYS A 409 -10.39 -9.31 15.37
C LYS A 409 -10.33 -8.52 16.68
N THR A 410 -9.74 -7.33 16.64
CA THR A 410 -9.57 -6.45 17.80
C THR A 410 -10.63 -5.34 17.91
N GLY A 411 -11.48 -5.20 16.89
CA GLY A 411 -12.44 -4.10 16.79
C GLY A 411 -11.81 -2.74 16.51
N SER A 412 -10.56 -2.71 16.07
CA SER A 412 -9.77 -1.50 15.82
C SER A 412 -9.77 -1.12 14.35
N GLY A 413 -9.75 0.18 14.08
CA GLY A 413 -9.47 0.68 12.73
C GLY A 413 -7.99 0.58 12.39
N VAL A 414 -7.70 0.49 11.11
CA VAL A 414 -6.32 0.42 10.61
C VAL A 414 -6.03 1.57 9.66
N THR A 415 -4.97 2.31 9.91
CA THR A 415 -4.48 3.33 8.97
C THR A 415 -3.45 2.71 8.03
N ALA A 416 -3.74 2.74 6.73
CA ALA A 416 -2.89 2.12 5.71
C ALA A 416 -1.79 3.05 5.22
N ASP A 417 -0.61 2.46 4.93
CA ASP A 417 0.41 3.05 4.06
C ASP A 417 0.91 4.43 4.53
N CYS A 418 1.20 4.53 5.81
CA CYS A 418 1.60 5.77 6.46
C CYS A 418 3.03 6.17 6.07
N THR A 419 3.22 7.46 5.80
CA THR A 419 4.53 8.08 5.55
C THR A 419 4.97 8.99 6.70
N GLY A 420 4.14 9.16 7.74
CA GLY A 420 4.47 9.89 8.95
C GLY A 420 3.63 9.40 10.13
N LEU A 421 4.27 9.26 11.27
CA LEU A 421 3.66 8.82 12.53
C LEU A 421 4.17 9.71 13.65
N GLU A 422 3.26 10.29 14.43
CA GLU A 422 3.62 11.13 15.58
C GLU A 422 2.52 11.09 16.64
N ILE A 423 2.87 11.33 17.91
CA ILE A 423 1.89 11.52 18.97
C ILE A 423 1.47 12.99 19.02
N GLY A 424 0.18 13.21 19.12
CA GLY A 424 -0.40 14.55 19.17
C GLY A 424 -1.64 14.63 20.05
N GLU A 425 -2.46 15.62 19.77
CA GLU A 425 -3.74 15.85 20.43
C GLU A 425 -4.85 16.08 19.40
N TYR A 426 -6.08 15.81 19.80
CA TYR A 426 -7.27 16.08 19.02
C TYR A 426 -8.31 16.86 19.82
N VAL A 427 -8.68 18.03 19.31
CA VAL A 427 -9.70 18.88 19.91
C VAL A 427 -11.09 18.44 19.42
N ASN A 428 -11.82 17.73 20.27
CA ASN A 428 -13.22 17.38 20.00
C ASN A 428 -14.13 18.54 20.41
N LYS A 429 -14.46 19.40 19.46
CA LYS A 429 -15.31 20.58 19.69
C LYS A 429 -16.75 20.23 20.07
N LYS A 430 -17.25 19.05 19.66
CA LYS A 430 -18.61 18.60 19.96
C LYS A 430 -18.76 18.21 21.43
N GLU A 431 -17.79 17.46 21.93
CA GLU A 431 -17.76 16.98 23.32
C GLU A 431 -17.02 17.93 24.25
N LYS A 432 -16.39 18.98 23.71
CA LYS A 432 -15.59 19.97 24.46
C LYS A 432 -14.49 19.32 25.30
N ILE A 433 -13.74 18.38 24.68
CA ILE A 433 -12.60 17.70 25.29
C ILE A 433 -11.39 17.74 24.37
N ILE A 434 -10.20 17.63 24.95
CA ILE A 434 -8.95 17.43 24.22
C ILE A 434 -8.48 16.01 24.48
N ILE A 435 -8.47 15.18 23.44
CA ILE A 435 -8.00 13.80 23.50
C ILE A 435 -6.48 13.79 23.32
N LYS A 436 -5.75 13.26 24.32
CA LYS A 436 -4.29 13.25 24.36
C LYS A 436 -3.81 12.15 25.32
N PRO A 437 -2.77 11.34 24.96
CA PRO A 437 -2.12 11.30 23.65
C PRO A 437 -2.97 10.57 22.61
N ILE A 438 -2.76 10.87 21.31
CA ILE A 438 -3.38 10.16 20.20
C ILE A 438 -2.41 10.05 19.03
N LEU A 439 -2.38 8.90 18.34
CA LEU A 439 -1.52 8.70 17.18
C LEU A 439 -2.06 9.45 15.96
N HIS A 440 -1.26 10.35 15.41
CA HIS A 440 -1.47 11.01 14.14
C HIS A 440 -0.79 10.19 13.03
N SER A 441 -1.56 9.45 12.28
CA SER A 441 -1.09 8.65 11.17
C SER A 441 -1.26 9.42 9.88
N ARG A 442 -0.15 9.88 9.29
CA ARG A 442 -0.16 10.65 8.02
C ARG A 442 0.06 9.72 6.85
N ARG A 443 -0.80 9.82 5.87
CA ARG A 443 -0.70 9.02 4.66
C ARG A 443 -1.02 9.82 3.40
N PRO A 444 -0.35 9.54 2.28
CA PRO A 444 -0.78 10.04 0.99
C PRO A 444 -2.16 9.46 0.61
N THR A 445 -2.93 10.25 -0.13
CA THR A 445 -4.25 9.87 -0.62
C THR A 445 -4.55 10.60 -1.93
N TYR A 446 -5.61 10.19 -2.63
CA TYR A 446 -6.03 10.78 -3.90
C TYR A 446 -4.92 10.83 -4.95
N GLY A 447 -4.30 9.68 -5.22
CA GLY A 447 -3.19 9.61 -6.18
C GLY A 447 -1.96 10.37 -5.72
N GLU A 448 -1.72 10.44 -4.41
CA GLU A 448 -0.58 11.10 -3.74
C GLU A 448 -0.54 12.63 -3.89
N SER A 449 -1.62 13.24 -4.35
CA SER A 449 -1.73 14.70 -4.41
C SER A 449 -2.01 15.35 -3.06
N LYS A 450 -2.45 14.56 -2.09
CA LYS A 450 -2.86 15.01 -0.75
C LYS A 450 -2.22 14.17 0.33
N LEU A 451 -2.00 14.79 1.49
CA LEU A 451 -1.59 14.14 2.73
C LEU A 451 -2.75 14.21 3.72
N ALA A 452 -3.28 13.05 4.09
CA ALA A 452 -4.33 12.94 5.10
C ALA A 452 -3.74 12.57 6.46
N THR A 453 -4.20 13.21 7.52
CA THR A 453 -3.97 12.81 8.91
C THR A 453 -5.18 12.02 9.39
N ILE A 454 -4.95 10.77 9.75
CA ILE A 454 -5.96 9.84 10.25
C ILE A 454 -5.74 9.64 11.74
N LEU A 455 -6.83 9.62 12.50
CA LEU A 455 -6.84 9.35 13.94
C LEU A 455 -7.66 8.10 14.21
N GLY A 456 -7.17 7.24 15.11
CA GLY A 456 -7.90 6.09 15.63
C GLY A 456 -8.31 6.35 17.08
N PHE A 457 -9.54 6.01 17.43
CA PHE A 457 -10.08 6.22 18.80
C PHE A 457 -10.27 4.91 19.56
N VAL A 458 -9.98 3.78 18.92
CA VAL A 458 -10.03 2.44 19.53
C VAL A 458 -8.60 1.93 19.67
N TYR A 459 -8.31 1.31 20.81
CA TYR A 459 -7.01 0.74 21.11
C TYR A 459 -7.00 -0.78 20.90
N PRO A 460 -5.87 -1.32 20.37
CA PRO A 460 -4.68 -0.59 19.95
C PRO A 460 -4.94 0.27 18.72
N GLN A 461 -4.20 1.38 18.59
CA GLN A 461 -4.16 2.16 17.37
C GLN A 461 -3.25 1.45 16.35
N ILE A 462 -3.81 0.98 15.24
CA ILE A 462 -3.10 0.14 14.27
C ILE A 462 -2.74 0.94 13.01
N SER A 463 -1.48 0.87 12.59
CA SER A 463 -1.03 1.50 11.34
C SER A 463 -0.09 0.58 10.55
N THR A 464 -0.16 0.69 9.21
CA THR A 464 0.90 0.13 8.36
C THR A 464 1.78 1.25 7.85
N ALA A 465 3.11 1.11 7.97
CA ALA A 465 4.09 2.10 7.53
C ALA A 465 4.63 1.72 6.15
N ARG A 466 4.68 2.68 5.23
CA ARG A 466 5.16 2.45 3.87
C ARG A 466 6.63 2.05 3.90
N ALA A 467 6.96 0.91 3.28
CA ALA A 467 8.34 0.46 3.12
C ALA A 467 9.18 1.47 2.32
N GLY A 468 10.43 1.66 2.72
CA GLY A 468 11.32 2.64 2.11
C GLY A 468 11.09 4.09 2.57
N THR A 469 10.17 4.35 3.49
CA THR A 469 9.89 5.70 4.00
C THR A 469 10.71 6.06 5.23
N PHE A 470 10.98 5.10 6.10
CA PHE A 470 11.73 5.33 7.33
C PHE A 470 13.14 4.76 7.20
N GLU A 471 14.11 5.43 7.84
CA GLU A 471 15.48 4.93 7.89
C GLU A 471 15.56 3.72 8.83
N ILE A 472 16.47 2.80 8.54
CA ILE A 472 16.80 1.74 9.49
C ILE A 472 17.58 2.37 10.65
N PRO A 473 17.28 2.03 11.92
CA PRO A 473 18.06 2.52 13.04
C PRO A 473 19.54 2.14 12.90
N VAL A 474 20.42 3.00 13.37
CA VAL A 474 21.86 2.69 13.43
C VAL A 474 22.05 1.44 14.27
N LYS A 475 22.78 0.47 13.74
CA LYS A 475 23.07 -0.78 14.42
C LYS A 475 23.92 -0.54 15.67
N GLU A 476 23.41 -0.95 16.82
CA GLU A 476 24.11 -0.95 18.11
C GLU A 476 24.62 -2.37 18.38
N GLU A 477 25.88 -2.64 18.00
CA GLU A 477 26.46 -3.99 18.16
C GLU A 477 26.43 -4.48 19.61
N GLY A 478 25.95 -5.71 19.80
CA GLY A 478 25.88 -6.35 21.11
C GLY A 478 24.77 -5.84 22.03
N ARG A 479 23.90 -4.93 21.57
CA ARG A 479 22.72 -4.53 22.32
C ARG A 479 21.87 -5.77 22.65
N LYS A 480 21.44 -5.86 23.90
CA LYS A 480 20.57 -6.94 24.39
C LYS A 480 19.20 -6.40 24.76
N GLY A 481 18.20 -7.24 24.63
CA GLY A 481 16.83 -6.97 25.05
C GLY A 481 16.24 -8.17 25.77
N ILE A 482 14.94 -8.11 26.00
CA ILE A 482 14.19 -9.21 26.63
C ILE A 482 13.76 -10.17 25.52
N LEU A 483 14.20 -11.44 25.63
CA LEU A 483 13.69 -12.51 24.79
C LEU A 483 12.56 -13.21 25.54
N SER A 484 11.37 -13.21 24.99
CA SER A 484 10.21 -13.90 25.54
C SER A 484 9.61 -14.86 24.52
N GLU A 485 8.92 -15.89 24.98
CA GLU A 485 8.26 -16.87 24.14
C GLU A 485 6.76 -16.78 24.35
N PHE A 486 6.01 -16.92 23.27
CA PHE A 486 4.56 -16.98 23.30
C PHE A 486 4.08 -18.24 22.60
N THR A 487 3.24 -19.01 23.30
CA THR A 487 2.62 -20.22 22.76
C THR A 487 1.15 -19.93 22.44
N PRO A 488 0.80 -19.75 21.15
CA PRO A 488 -0.56 -19.45 20.74
C PRO A 488 -1.45 -20.69 20.77
N LYS A 489 -2.76 -20.44 20.81
CA LYS A 489 -3.78 -21.46 20.59
C LYS A 489 -4.18 -21.46 19.13
N TYR A 490 -4.05 -22.59 18.47
CA TYR A 490 -4.44 -22.79 17.08
C TYR A 490 -5.78 -23.47 16.95
N ARG A 491 -6.48 -23.19 15.84
CA ARG A 491 -7.58 -23.96 15.32
C ARG A 491 -7.08 -24.68 14.07
N GLU A 492 -7.55 -25.91 13.81
CA GLU A 492 -7.17 -26.62 12.59
C GLU A 492 -7.56 -25.85 11.32
N GLU A 493 -8.68 -25.13 11.38
CA GLU A 493 -9.15 -24.30 10.27
C GLU A 493 -8.20 -23.14 9.91
N ASP A 494 -7.25 -22.79 10.77
CA ASP A 494 -6.27 -21.74 10.51
C ASP A 494 -5.21 -22.17 9.48
N PHE A 495 -5.03 -23.48 9.27
CA PHE A 495 -4.05 -24.06 8.33
C PHE A 495 -4.69 -24.62 7.04
N ARG A 496 -5.93 -24.23 6.70
CA ARG A 496 -6.64 -24.72 5.51
C ARG A 496 -6.16 -24.16 4.18
N VAL A 497 -5.24 -23.19 4.18
CA VAL A 497 -4.59 -22.66 2.98
C VAL A 497 -3.23 -23.31 2.82
N ASN A 498 -2.97 -23.90 1.65
CA ASN A 498 -1.71 -24.54 1.35
C ASN A 498 -0.84 -23.66 0.45
N ILE A 499 0.44 -23.58 0.77
CA ILE A 499 1.45 -22.97 -0.11
C ILE A 499 1.97 -24.07 -1.04
N LEU A 500 1.66 -23.97 -2.33
CA LEU A 500 2.12 -24.94 -3.32
C LEU A 500 3.53 -24.63 -3.81
N LYS A 501 3.86 -23.34 -3.92
CA LYS A 501 5.14 -22.89 -4.43
C LYS A 501 5.41 -21.44 -3.98
N THR A 502 6.65 -21.19 -3.55
CA THR A 502 7.20 -19.84 -3.38
C THR A 502 8.39 -19.68 -4.31
N VAL A 503 8.40 -18.63 -5.10
CA VAL A 503 9.53 -18.27 -5.98
C VAL A 503 9.95 -16.85 -5.62
N ARG A 504 11.19 -16.72 -5.16
CA ARG A 504 11.85 -15.44 -4.91
C ARG A 504 13.06 -15.36 -5.82
N GLY A 505 13.18 -14.25 -6.55
CA GLY A 505 14.35 -13.99 -7.39
C GLY A 505 15.58 -13.68 -6.53
N GLU A 506 16.73 -14.13 -6.98
CA GLU A 506 18.00 -13.74 -6.35
C GLU A 506 18.22 -12.23 -6.61
N GLY A 507 18.07 -11.40 -5.58
CA GLY A 507 18.56 -10.02 -5.55
C GLY A 507 17.73 -8.91 -6.20
N GLY A 508 16.74 -9.17 -7.05
CA GLY A 508 16.14 -8.13 -7.90
C GLY A 508 15.37 -6.99 -7.21
N LEU A 509 14.74 -7.22 -6.07
CA LEU A 509 13.94 -6.20 -5.35
C LEU A 509 14.72 -5.54 -4.22
N GLN A 510 15.51 -6.33 -3.50
CA GLN A 510 16.31 -5.84 -2.38
C GLN A 510 17.36 -4.83 -2.88
N ASN A 511 17.89 -5.06 -4.09
CA ASN A 511 18.87 -4.18 -4.70
C ASN A 511 18.33 -2.76 -5.00
N LEU A 512 17.04 -2.61 -5.38
CA LEU A 512 16.45 -1.28 -5.61
C LEU A 512 16.33 -0.44 -4.33
N PHE A 513 16.00 -1.07 -3.20
CA PHE A 513 15.91 -0.37 -1.93
C PHE A 513 17.28 -0.05 -1.32
N ASP A 514 18.30 -0.86 -1.65
CA ASP A 514 19.67 -0.70 -1.15
C ASP A 514 20.57 0.10 -2.10
N ALA A 515 20.05 0.49 -3.26
CA ALA A 515 20.80 1.24 -4.24
C ALA A 515 21.07 2.69 -3.78
N ASP A 516 22.33 3.11 -3.87
CA ASP A 516 22.71 4.52 -3.69
C ASP A 516 22.34 5.36 -4.92
N VAL A 517 22.33 4.75 -6.10
CA VAL A 517 21.94 5.38 -7.36
C VAL A 517 20.90 4.54 -8.08
N ILE A 518 19.80 5.15 -8.52
CA ILE A 518 18.82 4.51 -9.39
C ILE A 518 18.71 5.29 -10.70
N VAL A 519 18.90 4.59 -11.81
CA VAL A 519 18.66 5.10 -13.17
C VAL A 519 17.34 4.54 -13.68
N SER A 520 16.36 5.42 -13.96
CA SER A 520 15.00 4.98 -14.25
C SER A 520 14.47 5.51 -15.57
N GLY A 521 13.84 4.61 -16.35
CA GLY A 521 13.25 4.91 -17.67
C GLY A 521 11.75 5.14 -17.63
N GLY A 522 11.30 6.16 -18.37
CA GLY A 522 9.90 6.40 -18.64
C GLY A 522 9.48 5.95 -20.04
N ARG A 523 8.21 6.25 -20.38
CA ARG A 523 7.69 5.99 -21.73
C ARG A 523 8.51 6.68 -22.84
N GLY A 524 9.10 7.84 -22.54
CA GLY A 524 9.93 8.57 -23.49
C GLY A 524 11.27 7.86 -23.81
N ALA A 525 11.67 6.86 -23.02
CA ALA A 525 12.91 6.10 -23.17
C ALA A 525 12.63 4.59 -23.28
N THR A 526 11.56 4.18 -23.98
CA THR A 526 11.24 2.78 -24.29
C THR A 526 12.05 2.29 -25.51
N GLY A 527 12.06 0.99 -25.76
CA GLY A 527 12.88 0.38 -26.80
C GLY A 527 14.36 0.36 -26.40
N ASP A 528 15.25 0.88 -27.24
CA ASP A 528 16.70 0.91 -26.99
C ASP A 528 17.10 1.76 -25.78
N GLY A 529 16.21 2.67 -25.34
CA GLY A 529 16.45 3.52 -24.18
C GLY A 529 16.59 2.76 -22.88
N LEU A 530 15.82 1.69 -22.66
CA LEU A 530 15.98 0.85 -21.46
C LEU A 530 17.32 0.14 -21.42
N ALA A 531 17.86 -0.25 -22.56
CA ALA A 531 19.19 -0.84 -22.66
C ALA A 531 20.28 0.18 -22.26
N LEU A 532 20.16 1.44 -22.70
CA LEU A 532 21.07 2.51 -22.29
C LEU A 532 20.98 2.83 -20.80
N ILE A 533 19.76 2.83 -20.23
CA ILE A 533 19.54 3.04 -18.80
C ILE A 533 20.20 1.93 -17.99
N GLN A 534 20.06 0.67 -18.42
CA GLN A 534 20.72 -0.46 -17.79
C GLN A 534 22.25 -0.36 -17.92
N GLN A 535 22.78 0.01 -19.09
CA GLN A 535 24.22 0.21 -19.31
C GLN A 535 24.80 1.29 -18.39
N LEU A 536 24.06 2.39 -18.16
CA LEU A 536 24.52 3.45 -17.24
C LEU A 536 24.55 2.94 -15.79
N ALA A 537 23.55 2.18 -15.37
CA ALA A 537 23.53 1.58 -14.03
C ALA A 537 24.67 0.55 -13.87
N ASP A 538 24.93 -0.26 -14.89
CA ASP A 538 26.01 -1.26 -14.87
C ASP A 538 27.40 -0.61 -14.89
N ALA A 539 27.58 0.46 -15.66
CA ALA A 539 28.83 1.24 -15.64
C ALA A 539 29.14 1.84 -14.26
N LEU A 540 28.10 2.29 -13.54
CA LEU A 540 28.23 2.75 -12.15
C LEU A 540 28.60 1.60 -11.21
N LYS A 541 28.01 0.41 -11.38
CA LYS A 541 28.35 -0.80 -10.61
C LYS A 541 29.82 -1.21 -10.81
N GLU A 542 30.31 -1.16 -12.03
CA GLU A 542 31.72 -1.43 -12.37
C GLU A 542 32.68 -0.48 -11.65
N LYS A 543 32.23 0.73 -11.30
CA LYS A 543 33.00 1.69 -10.49
C LYS A 543 32.80 1.53 -8.98
N GLY A 544 32.13 0.47 -8.52
CA GLY A 544 31.91 0.20 -7.11
C GLY A 544 30.74 0.99 -6.48
N VAL A 545 29.92 1.64 -7.28
CA VAL A 545 28.70 2.32 -6.80
C VAL A 545 27.55 1.31 -6.70
N LYS A 546 26.79 1.32 -5.62
CA LYS A 546 25.56 0.54 -5.50
C LYS A 546 24.47 1.15 -6.38
N ALA A 547 24.48 0.82 -7.66
CA ALA A 547 23.55 1.35 -8.64
C ALA A 547 22.54 0.28 -9.11
N GLU A 548 21.30 0.68 -9.43
CA GLU A 548 20.28 -0.17 -10.03
C GLU A 548 19.51 0.58 -11.09
N TRP A 549 18.90 -0.18 -12.03
CA TRP A 549 17.99 0.39 -13.00
C TRP A 549 16.53 0.08 -12.65
N ALA A 550 15.64 0.97 -13.06
CA ALA A 550 14.22 0.87 -12.79
C ALA A 550 13.39 1.47 -13.95
N CYS A 551 12.06 1.42 -13.82
CA CYS A 551 11.18 1.99 -14.84
C CYS A 551 9.88 2.55 -14.23
N SER A 552 9.18 3.37 -15.04
CA SER A 552 7.86 3.87 -14.71
C SER A 552 6.77 2.82 -15.00
N ARG A 553 5.59 3.01 -14.44
CA ARG A 553 4.43 2.12 -14.62
C ARG A 553 4.10 1.82 -16.08
N VAL A 554 4.15 2.82 -16.96
CA VAL A 554 3.78 2.65 -18.38
C VAL A 554 4.64 1.59 -19.07
N VAL A 555 5.93 1.54 -18.72
CA VAL A 555 6.87 0.55 -19.28
C VAL A 555 6.49 -0.88 -18.87
N VAL A 556 5.96 -1.04 -17.65
CA VAL A 556 5.46 -2.34 -17.15
C VAL A 556 4.10 -2.68 -17.77
N ASP A 557 3.20 -1.71 -17.84
CA ASP A 557 1.85 -1.91 -18.43
C ASP A 557 1.94 -2.31 -19.92
N GLU A 558 2.98 -1.86 -20.64
CA GLU A 558 3.29 -2.24 -22.03
C GLU A 558 4.02 -3.60 -22.15
N GLY A 559 4.31 -4.25 -21.01
CA GLY A 559 4.98 -5.57 -20.99
C GLY A 559 6.47 -5.54 -21.32
N ILE A 560 7.10 -4.36 -21.34
CA ILE A 560 8.51 -4.17 -21.68
C ILE A 560 9.43 -4.51 -20.49
N SER A 561 8.94 -4.31 -19.27
CA SER A 561 9.67 -4.63 -18.04
C SER A 561 8.76 -5.32 -17.02
N GLU A 562 9.39 -5.97 -16.04
CA GLU A 562 8.68 -6.64 -14.96
C GLU A 562 8.22 -5.67 -13.88
N TYR A 563 7.14 -6.02 -13.16
CA TYR A 563 6.60 -5.23 -12.06
C TYR A 563 7.61 -4.99 -10.93
N ALA A 564 8.56 -5.89 -10.75
CA ALA A 564 9.64 -5.78 -9.77
C ALA A 564 10.48 -4.51 -9.96
N ARG A 565 10.59 -3.98 -11.17
CA ARG A 565 11.33 -2.78 -11.54
C ARG A 565 10.50 -1.49 -11.53
N GLN A 566 9.19 -1.59 -11.29
CA GLN A 566 8.29 -0.45 -11.31
C GLN A 566 8.49 0.47 -10.10
N ILE A 567 8.74 1.75 -10.36
CA ILE A 567 8.77 2.83 -9.36
C ILE A 567 7.54 3.71 -9.48
N GLY A 568 6.98 4.10 -8.34
CA GLY A 568 5.82 4.97 -8.24
C GLY A 568 4.80 4.47 -7.21
N GLN A 569 3.67 5.15 -7.12
CA GLN A 569 2.58 4.88 -6.17
C GLN A 569 2.11 3.41 -6.16
N THR A 570 1.98 2.80 -7.34
CA THR A 570 1.56 1.41 -7.50
C THR A 570 2.73 0.43 -7.62
N GLY A 571 3.95 0.93 -7.57
CA GLY A 571 5.20 0.19 -7.63
C GLY A 571 5.98 0.30 -6.32
N LYS A 572 7.28 0.52 -6.45
CA LYS A 572 8.20 0.70 -5.31
C LYS A 572 8.38 2.18 -4.98
N THR A 573 8.48 2.49 -3.69
CA THR A 573 8.98 3.78 -3.22
C THR A 573 10.44 3.60 -2.84
N VAL A 574 11.31 4.45 -3.39
CA VAL A 574 12.76 4.35 -3.23
C VAL A 574 13.34 5.66 -2.68
N ARG A 575 14.50 5.54 -2.00
CA ARG A 575 15.21 6.68 -1.39
C ARG A 575 16.71 6.62 -1.71
N PRO A 576 17.12 6.53 -3.00
CA PRO A 576 18.52 6.54 -3.33
C PRO A 576 19.12 7.90 -2.98
N LYS A 577 20.44 7.96 -2.79
CA LYS A 577 21.17 9.23 -2.69
C LYS A 577 21.03 10.04 -3.98
N LEU A 578 20.95 9.35 -5.14
CA LEU A 578 20.74 9.94 -6.44
C LEU A 578 19.72 9.14 -7.27
N TYR A 579 18.75 9.84 -7.81
CA TYR A 579 17.78 9.30 -8.79
C TYR A 579 17.95 10.00 -10.14
N ILE A 580 18.16 9.24 -11.20
CA ILE A 580 18.28 9.75 -12.57
C ILE A 580 17.03 9.34 -13.35
N ALA A 581 16.18 10.32 -13.66
CA ALA A 581 14.92 10.13 -14.37
C ALA A 581 15.14 10.41 -15.87
N VAL A 582 14.97 9.40 -16.71
CA VAL A 582 15.21 9.48 -18.17
C VAL A 582 13.90 9.26 -18.93
N GLY A 583 13.45 10.25 -19.70
CA GLY A 583 12.21 10.18 -20.47
C GLY A 583 10.95 9.97 -19.60
N ILE A 584 10.97 10.48 -18.38
CA ILE A 584 9.87 10.39 -17.41
C ILE A 584 9.16 11.74 -17.36
N SER A 585 7.89 11.77 -17.73
CA SER A 585 7.08 13.01 -17.79
C SER A 585 6.86 13.70 -16.45
N GLY A 586 7.08 13.02 -15.31
CA GLY A 586 6.83 13.59 -13.99
C GLY A 586 5.39 13.50 -13.53
N ALA A 587 4.66 12.47 -13.96
CA ALA A 587 3.33 12.18 -13.40
C ALA A 587 3.42 12.02 -11.88
N ILE A 588 2.45 12.59 -11.16
CA ILE A 588 2.45 12.66 -9.68
C ILE A 588 2.59 11.27 -9.04
N GLN A 589 2.03 10.24 -9.70
CA GLN A 589 2.11 8.85 -9.25
C GLN A 589 3.54 8.29 -9.32
N HIS A 590 4.37 8.76 -10.26
CA HIS A 590 5.78 8.37 -10.32
C HIS A 590 6.60 9.16 -9.30
N ILE A 591 6.36 10.47 -9.23
CA ILE A 591 7.04 11.38 -8.29
C ILE A 591 6.86 10.93 -6.84
N ALA A 592 5.69 10.40 -6.49
CA ALA A 592 5.42 9.84 -5.18
C ALA A 592 6.41 8.74 -4.75
N GLY A 593 6.87 7.94 -5.71
CA GLY A 593 7.85 6.88 -5.46
C GLY A 593 9.29 7.35 -5.32
N ILE A 594 9.61 8.62 -5.66
CA ILE A 594 10.99 9.12 -5.72
C ILE A 594 11.23 10.41 -4.94
N LYS A 595 10.19 11.06 -4.44
CA LYS A 595 10.26 12.40 -3.80
C LYS A 595 11.26 12.48 -2.63
N GLU A 596 11.47 11.36 -1.96
CA GLU A 596 12.39 11.23 -0.82
C GLU A 596 13.82 10.91 -1.24
N SER A 597 14.14 10.86 -2.55
CA SER A 597 15.51 10.68 -3.04
C SER A 597 16.38 11.89 -2.63
N GLY A 598 17.65 11.65 -2.33
CA GLY A 598 18.58 12.71 -1.92
C GLY A 598 18.70 13.80 -2.98
N LYS A 599 19.08 13.43 -4.20
CA LYS A 599 19.08 14.30 -5.38
C LYS A 599 18.31 13.64 -6.53
N ILE A 600 17.65 14.44 -7.37
CA ILE A 600 16.98 13.99 -8.59
C ILE A 600 17.54 14.75 -9.78
N ILE A 601 18.04 14.00 -10.76
CA ILE A 601 18.41 14.51 -12.09
C ILE A 601 17.32 14.09 -13.07
N ALA A 602 16.80 15.03 -13.86
CA ALA A 602 15.83 14.75 -14.92
C ALA A 602 16.45 14.99 -16.31
N ILE A 603 16.22 14.04 -17.21
CA ILE A 603 16.59 14.12 -18.63
C ILE A 603 15.32 13.89 -19.43
N ASP A 604 14.84 14.93 -20.13
CA ASP A 604 13.64 14.85 -20.97
C ASP A 604 13.78 15.83 -22.15
N HIS A 605 13.30 15.45 -23.33
CA HIS A 605 13.32 16.30 -24.51
C HIS A 605 12.32 17.47 -24.43
N ASN A 606 11.28 17.33 -23.60
CA ASN A 606 10.26 18.37 -23.43
C ASN A 606 10.62 19.31 -22.28
N PRO A 607 10.99 20.57 -22.56
CA PRO A 607 11.36 21.53 -21.51
C PRO A 607 10.21 21.86 -20.54
N LYS A 608 8.98 21.51 -20.89
CA LYS A 608 7.78 21.69 -20.05
C LYS A 608 7.38 20.43 -19.28
N ALA A 609 8.21 19.38 -19.30
CA ALA A 609 7.92 18.16 -18.57
C ALA A 609 7.82 18.43 -17.07
N SER A 610 6.76 17.92 -16.44
CA SER A 610 6.49 18.14 -15.01
C SER A 610 7.60 17.61 -14.11
N VAL A 611 8.40 16.65 -14.58
CA VAL A 611 9.53 16.08 -13.82
C VAL A 611 10.53 17.15 -13.37
N PHE A 612 10.76 18.19 -14.18
CA PHE A 612 11.67 19.28 -13.84
C PHE A 612 11.24 20.07 -12.59
N HIS A 613 9.93 20.16 -12.31
CA HIS A 613 9.44 20.81 -11.08
C HIS A 613 9.71 19.99 -9.81
N HIS A 614 10.14 18.74 -9.96
CA HIS A 614 10.41 17.82 -8.88
C HIS A 614 11.86 17.34 -8.85
N SER A 615 12.73 17.97 -9.64
CA SER A 615 14.14 17.61 -9.79
C SER A 615 15.05 18.73 -9.27
N ASP A 616 16.24 18.35 -8.84
CA ASP A 616 17.28 19.31 -8.42
C ASP A 616 18.08 19.79 -9.63
N PHE A 617 18.31 18.90 -10.59
CA PHE A 617 19.05 19.21 -11.83
C PHE A 617 18.27 18.70 -13.04
N GLY A 618 18.41 19.42 -14.16
CA GLY A 618 17.71 19.07 -15.40
C GLY A 618 18.59 19.21 -16.64
N ILE A 619 18.39 18.31 -17.59
CA ILE A 619 18.91 18.40 -18.96
C ILE A 619 17.73 18.32 -19.92
N VAL A 620 17.56 19.31 -20.78
CA VAL A 620 16.63 19.23 -21.91
C VAL A 620 17.40 18.72 -23.13
N GLY A 621 17.08 17.49 -23.54
CA GLY A 621 17.72 16.83 -24.67
C GLY A 621 17.21 15.42 -24.89
N GLU A 622 17.60 14.83 -26.02
CA GLU A 622 17.28 13.44 -26.34
C GLU A 622 18.13 12.50 -25.48
N TYR A 623 17.48 11.52 -24.87
CA TYR A 623 18.18 10.53 -24.04
C TYR A 623 19.21 9.71 -24.83
N SER A 624 18.92 9.48 -26.13
CA SER A 624 19.80 8.76 -27.05
C SER A 624 21.18 9.39 -27.21
N ASP A 625 21.29 10.68 -26.96
CA ASP A 625 22.51 11.47 -27.09
C ASP A 625 23.15 11.72 -25.72
N ILE A 626 22.34 12.06 -24.72
CA ILE A 626 22.81 12.41 -23.37
C ILE A 626 23.29 11.19 -22.58
N VAL A 627 22.56 10.08 -22.61
CA VAL A 627 22.88 8.89 -21.78
C VAL A 627 24.20 8.25 -22.19
N PRO A 628 24.52 8.06 -23.50
CA PRO A 628 25.84 7.60 -23.92
C PRO A 628 27.00 8.48 -23.44
N GLU A 629 26.85 9.81 -23.48
CA GLU A 629 27.88 10.74 -22.97
C GLU A 629 28.06 10.57 -21.43
N LEU A 630 26.95 10.37 -20.67
CA LEU A 630 27.03 10.05 -19.24
C LEU A 630 27.74 8.72 -18.98
N ILE A 631 27.47 7.69 -19.78
CA ILE A 631 28.16 6.39 -19.69
C ILE A 631 29.66 6.57 -19.92
N ASP A 632 30.05 7.34 -20.92
CA ASP A 632 31.46 7.65 -21.21
C ASP A 632 32.12 8.37 -20.03
N ARG A 633 31.46 9.36 -19.41
CA ARG A 633 31.96 10.04 -18.21
C ARG A 633 32.13 9.08 -17.04
N VAL A 634 31.17 8.18 -16.82
CA VAL A 634 31.26 7.16 -15.76
C VAL A 634 32.42 6.21 -16.01
N LYS A 635 32.59 5.72 -17.23
CA LYS A 635 33.73 4.88 -17.60
C LYS A 635 35.08 5.58 -17.37
N ASN A 636 35.14 6.91 -17.55
CA ASN A 636 36.31 7.75 -17.31
C ASN A 636 36.45 8.19 -15.83
N GLY A 637 35.64 7.63 -14.90
CA GLY A 637 35.81 7.80 -13.45
C GLY A 637 34.88 8.81 -12.79
N PHE A 638 33.88 9.35 -13.50
CA PHE A 638 32.88 10.23 -12.89
C PHE A 638 31.77 9.40 -12.21
N VAL A 639 31.56 9.59 -10.92
CA VAL A 639 30.60 8.82 -10.10
C VAL A 639 29.56 9.70 -9.40
N PHE A 640 29.19 10.85 -9.97
CA PHE A 640 28.18 11.77 -9.44
C PHE A 640 28.41 12.21 -7.97
N GLY A 641 29.64 12.18 -7.49
CA GLY A 641 29.99 12.50 -6.09
C GLY A 641 29.60 11.38 -5.10
N MET A 642 29.33 10.18 -5.57
CA MET A 642 29.07 9.02 -4.71
C MET A 642 30.38 8.47 -4.12
N GLU A 643 30.32 8.01 -2.87
CA GLU A 643 31.43 7.26 -2.27
C GLU A 643 31.59 5.90 -2.95
N ILE A 644 32.79 5.59 -3.35
CA ILE A 644 33.14 4.26 -3.89
C ILE A 644 33.28 3.33 -2.71
N ALA A 645 32.55 2.23 -2.69
CA ALA A 645 32.73 1.18 -1.70
C ALA A 645 34.18 0.66 -1.83
N LYS A 646 34.99 0.86 -0.81
CA LYS A 646 36.31 0.22 -0.74
C LYS A 646 36.08 -1.28 -0.68
N SER A 647 36.54 -1.99 -1.72
CA SER A 647 36.54 -3.44 -1.85
C SER A 647 37.30 -4.11 -0.72
#